data_f1a973324ac82029e1ba55170432f891
#
_entry.id   f1a973324ac82029e1ba55170432f891
#
_cell.length_a   1.000
_cell.length_b   1.000
_cell.length_c   1.000
_cell.angle_alpha   90.00
_cell.angle_beta   90.00
_cell.angle_gamma   90.00
#
_symmetry.space_group_name_H-M   'P 1'
#
loop_
_entity.id
_entity.type
_entity.pdbx_description
1 polymer ?
#
loop_
_entity_poly.entity_id
_entity_poly.type
_entity_poly.pdbx_seq_one_letter_code
_entity_poly.pdbx_strand_id
1 'polypeptide(L)'
;MRRTVAGVWMAAVAAVAAWTGPVAAEILYAWRGDDGMRAWAEHPHQCKVVGVQDAVLTVEVTAWDPFLTGPAVAIPATVAQTVRFRARTRVGGWGELFWVPEGKSVPIQAWSAGFEWIGDGAWHEYRICPFWQGAGKVIAFRIDLPNGVPVGSRYEIADIRVEEETKLQAGQTPMPPFAQWPSLHASGLRGGPSGWLVENRAGAGPITLESPFFSSSIAELPVLVFSAATRTVGAEARVEWMTDRTAGLQKRSFRIPADGAAHTFALDLIEESLGEENLVWLRVVPLTGSGTVTFSALSLCGEMPAVAPDLIVDWAGMADGVNRAGGPVPLGITVRNIGTQDAERLSLTVDPLPEGVRMVGKVAVPDIPGLETRQFRVTLQSDRAVDFTAGLTVTGAGKPLRISVPVKVTERLGLPKADYVPEPKPLKGEYEIGALYFPGWAKIEAWQRIWAVAPERKPLLGWYDEANPEVVDWQIKWAVENGISYFLVDWYWDRGRQHLDHWVKAYRRSRYRSYLKWAVMWANHNGAGSHSEADQRAVTRFWIDHYFGMPEYMKIDGKPVVMVWSPQNMEKDLGEGGCRRLLDLSRQMARDAGYPGIWFIAMKWPEVDTTPETVGKYRDMGFDMTSIYHYMGHGGQAPDTRRYDFKWVAESNHALWEGLQQTGILPFLPNLSTGWDDRPWHGDRGTEIFGKSVDHFRRICADAKRFADTSGVKRLVLAPLNEWGEGSYAEPNTEFGFGFYECVRETFFPPPAGGYPRNFVPKDVGLGPYDLPLPEPPKRVTAWDFRSVAQPDWRALMGVTLEGGGQEGLAVRTLSVDPAIVCRFVPLNARDFDTVTVRMKI
;
A
#
# COMPACT_ATOMS: atom_id res chain seq x y z
N MET A 1 -35.31 -27.77 39.82
CA MET A 1 -34.17 -28.67 39.91
C MET A 1 -33.08 -28.11 39.04
N ARG A 2 -32.07 -27.53 39.68
CA ARG A 2 -30.86 -27.02 39.04
C ARG A 2 -29.99 -28.21 38.63
N ARG A 3 -29.55 -28.30 37.36
CA ARG A 3 -28.37 -29.06 37.01
C ARG A 3 -27.55 -28.17 36.03
N THR A 4 -26.44 -27.76 36.54
CA THR A 4 -25.27 -27.16 35.97
C THR A 4 -24.76 -28.01 34.79
N VAL A 5 -24.54 -27.36 33.62
CA VAL A 5 -23.73 -27.89 32.56
C VAL A 5 -22.39 -27.14 32.60
N ALA A 6 -21.51 -27.65 33.45
CA ALA A 6 -20.07 -27.40 33.41
C ALA A 6 -19.41 -28.74 33.11
N GLY A 7 -18.80 -28.86 31.93
CA GLY A 7 -17.99 -30.04 31.65
C GLY A 7 -18.03 -30.61 30.24
N VAL A 8 -17.49 -29.90 29.27
CA VAL A 8 -16.94 -30.49 28.02
C VAL A 8 -15.71 -29.71 27.56
N TRP A 9 -14.78 -29.43 28.43
CA TRP A 9 -13.46 -28.85 28.08
C TRP A 9 -12.31 -29.67 28.71
N MET A 10 -12.45 -30.99 28.78
CA MET A 10 -11.39 -31.89 29.28
C MET A 10 -11.42 -33.21 28.57
N ALA A 11 -11.14 -33.26 27.27
CA ALA A 11 -10.84 -34.52 26.59
C ALA A 11 -10.04 -34.33 25.29
N ALA A 12 -9.09 -33.41 25.26
CA ALA A 12 -8.09 -33.37 24.20
C ALA A 12 -6.68 -33.01 24.74
N VAL A 13 -6.34 -33.54 25.92
CA VAL A 13 -5.00 -33.46 26.48
C VAL A 13 -4.53 -34.85 26.77
N ALA A 14 -4.17 -35.62 25.78
CA ALA A 14 -3.40 -36.85 25.93
C ALA A 14 -2.77 -37.27 24.59
N ALA A 15 -1.87 -36.45 24.06
CA ALA A 15 -0.72 -36.93 23.27
C ALA A 15 0.37 -35.87 23.37
N VAL A 16 0.86 -35.61 24.57
CA VAL A 16 2.13 -34.90 24.76
C VAL A 16 3.22 -35.93 24.45
N ALA A 17 3.57 -36.08 23.18
CA ALA A 17 4.86 -36.65 22.81
C ALA A 17 5.93 -35.70 23.36
N ALA A 18 6.74 -36.20 24.27
CA ALA A 18 7.82 -35.47 24.90
C ALA A 18 8.77 -34.95 23.82
N TRP A 19 8.83 -33.63 23.64
CA TRP A 19 9.85 -32.98 22.83
C TRP A 19 11.20 -33.21 23.51
N THR A 20 12.05 -34.03 22.91
CA THR A 20 13.38 -34.36 23.42
C THR A 20 14.41 -33.38 22.86
N GLY A 21 14.61 -32.25 23.53
CA GLY A 21 15.80 -31.37 23.37
C GLY A 21 16.06 -30.74 21.99
N PRO A 22 17.05 -29.88 21.86
CA PRO A 22 17.37 -29.20 20.60
C PRO A 22 17.71 -30.22 19.51
N VAL A 23 17.03 -30.09 18.38
CA VAL A 23 17.33 -30.84 17.14
C VAL A 23 18.79 -30.56 16.78
N ALA A 24 19.58 -31.57 16.46
CA ALA A 24 20.95 -31.37 16.00
C ALA A 24 20.93 -30.63 14.67
N ALA A 25 21.51 -29.43 14.65
CA ALA A 25 21.65 -28.63 13.44
C ALA A 25 23.00 -28.98 12.75
N GLU A 26 22.99 -29.09 11.43
CA GLU A 26 24.19 -29.19 10.62
C GLU A 26 24.67 -27.78 10.27
N ILE A 27 25.98 -27.56 10.42
CA ILE A 27 26.62 -26.31 10.03
C ILE A 27 26.99 -26.39 8.56
N LEU A 28 26.29 -25.65 7.71
CA LEU A 28 26.57 -25.60 6.27
C LEU A 28 27.75 -24.68 5.94
N TYR A 29 27.79 -23.53 6.60
CA TYR A 29 28.87 -22.52 6.49
C TYR A 29 29.19 -21.96 7.87
N ALA A 30 30.48 -21.68 8.10
CA ALA A 30 30.92 -20.99 9.31
C ALA A 30 32.14 -20.12 9.03
N TRP A 31 32.06 -18.87 9.48
CA TRP A 31 33.17 -17.91 9.51
C TRP A 31 33.54 -17.68 10.97
N ARG A 32 34.58 -18.37 11.38
CA ARG A 32 35.12 -18.37 12.75
C ARG A 32 36.58 -18.06 12.72
N GLY A 33 37.10 -17.61 13.85
CA GLY A 33 38.50 -17.20 13.94
C GLY A 33 38.80 -15.93 13.14
N ASP A 34 40.02 -15.48 13.20
CA ASP A 34 40.45 -14.24 12.56
C ASP A 34 40.27 -14.29 11.01
N ASP A 35 40.62 -15.41 10.39
CA ASP A 35 40.49 -15.55 8.92
C ASP A 35 39.06 -15.54 8.46
N GLY A 36 38.13 -16.23 9.18
CA GLY A 36 36.71 -16.17 8.89
C GLY A 36 36.14 -14.76 8.99
N MET A 37 36.55 -14.01 10.03
CA MET A 37 36.09 -12.63 10.19
C MET A 37 36.74 -11.65 9.19
N ARG A 38 37.96 -11.91 8.73
CA ARG A 38 38.61 -11.12 7.66
C ARG A 38 37.85 -11.25 6.34
N ALA A 39 37.28 -12.40 6.03
CA ALA A 39 36.46 -12.57 4.83
C ALA A 39 35.21 -11.67 4.81
N TRP A 40 34.67 -11.32 5.97
CA TRP A 40 33.57 -10.36 6.12
C TRP A 40 34.02 -8.90 6.15
N ALA A 41 35.32 -8.65 6.29
CA ALA A 41 35.90 -7.31 6.31
C ALA A 41 36.18 -6.75 4.89
N GLU A 42 36.03 -7.55 3.83
CA GLU A 42 36.45 -7.18 2.48
C GLU A 42 35.52 -6.20 1.79
N HIS A 43 34.20 -6.24 2.10
CA HIS A 43 33.18 -5.44 1.41
C HIS A 43 32.26 -4.66 2.36
N PRO A 44 32.81 -3.71 3.14
CA PRO A 44 32.02 -2.79 3.97
C PRO A 44 31.42 -1.70 3.10
N HIS A 45 30.18 -1.32 3.37
CA HIS A 45 29.50 -0.18 2.76
C HIS A 45 29.10 0.83 3.84
N GLN A 46 29.42 2.10 3.66
CA GLN A 46 29.15 3.18 4.61
C GLN A 46 29.53 2.87 6.07
N CYS A 47 30.45 1.93 6.22
CA CYS A 47 31.16 1.66 7.46
C CYS A 47 32.63 1.33 7.14
N LYS A 48 33.51 1.55 8.07
CA LYS A 48 34.94 1.19 7.96
C LYS A 48 35.28 0.06 8.91
N VAL A 49 36.12 -0.84 8.43
CA VAL A 49 36.71 -1.88 9.29
C VAL A 49 37.77 -1.25 10.19
N VAL A 50 37.57 -1.39 11.50
CA VAL A 50 38.54 -0.96 12.50
C VAL A 50 39.64 -2.01 12.71
N GLY A 51 39.26 -3.28 12.66
CA GLY A 51 40.16 -4.40 12.73
C GLY A 51 39.48 -5.73 12.95
N VAL A 52 40.26 -6.82 12.80
CA VAL A 52 39.87 -8.17 13.20
C VAL A 52 40.88 -8.65 14.22
N GLN A 53 40.45 -8.96 15.44
CA GLN A 53 41.27 -9.44 16.54
C GLN A 53 40.49 -10.40 17.42
N ASP A 54 41.10 -11.47 17.89
CA ASP A 54 40.48 -12.49 18.74
C ASP A 54 39.15 -13.04 18.18
N ALA A 55 39.12 -13.29 16.88
CA ALA A 55 37.94 -13.71 16.14
C ALA A 55 36.77 -12.73 16.15
N VAL A 56 37.01 -11.46 16.37
CA VAL A 56 36.02 -10.38 16.37
C VAL A 56 36.31 -9.38 15.25
N LEU A 57 35.36 -9.17 14.39
CA LEU A 57 35.33 -8.08 13.41
C LEU A 57 34.73 -6.83 14.05
N THR A 58 35.49 -5.75 14.11
CA THR A 58 35.05 -4.45 14.61
C THR A 58 34.87 -3.51 13.43
N VAL A 59 33.66 -2.94 13.30
CA VAL A 59 33.31 -1.94 12.28
C VAL A 59 32.79 -0.67 12.91
N GLU A 60 33.02 0.46 12.25
CA GLU A 60 32.58 1.78 12.68
C GLU A 60 31.78 2.44 11.56
N VAL A 61 30.58 2.90 11.86
CA VAL A 61 29.68 3.55 10.91
C VAL A 61 30.25 4.88 10.42
N THR A 62 30.21 5.11 9.10
CA THR A 62 30.71 6.32 8.46
C THR A 62 29.63 7.13 7.75
N ALA A 63 28.46 6.54 7.44
CA ALA A 63 27.33 7.20 6.80
C ALA A 63 26.00 6.52 7.15
N TRP A 64 24.94 6.89 6.49
CA TRP A 64 23.55 6.62 6.89
C TRP A 64 23.08 5.17 6.68
N ASP A 65 23.59 4.45 5.67
CA ASP A 65 23.16 3.08 5.26
C ASP A 65 24.34 2.09 5.38
N PRO A 66 24.76 1.71 6.61
CA PRO A 66 25.93 0.88 6.80
C PRO A 66 25.60 -0.61 6.71
N PHE A 67 26.36 -1.37 5.90
CA PHE A 67 26.23 -2.83 5.83
C PHE A 67 27.54 -3.55 5.52
N LEU A 68 27.54 -4.86 5.78
CA LEU A 68 28.62 -5.78 5.45
C LEU A 68 28.12 -6.83 4.46
N THR A 69 28.74 -6.91 3.29
CA THR A 69 28.49 -8.02 2.34
C THR A 69 29.44 -9.17 2.67
N GLY A 70 28.88 -10.34 2.89
CA GLY A 70 29.66 -11.55 3.16
C GLY A 70 30.38 -12.09 1.94
N PRO A 71 31.29 -13.04 2.12
CA PRO A 71 31.95 -13.72 1.03
C PRO A 71 30.96 -14.54 0.19
N ALA A 72 31.34 -14.86 -1.03
CA ALA A 72 30.53 -15.69 -1.93
C ALA A 72 30.24 -17.07 -1.33
N VAL A 73 28.99 -17.52 -1.47
CA VAL A 73 28.49 -18.80 -0.97
C VAL A 73 27.78 -19.57 -2.06
N ALA A 74 27.42 -20.80 -1.77
CA ALA A 74 26.56 -21.63 -2.63
C ALA A 74 25.62 -22.46 -1.75
N ILE A 75 24.73 -21.76 -1.02
CA ILE A 75 23.84 -22.38 -0.05
C ILE A 75 22.62 -22.92 -0.80
N PRO A 76 22.34 -24.24 -0.81
CA PRO A 76 21.05 -24.76 -1.25
C PRO A 76 19.97 -24.14 -0.35
N ALA A 77 19.01 -23.44 -0.94
CA ALA A 77 17.97 -22.76 -0.18
C ALA A 77 16.87 -23.72 0.24
N THR A 78 16.84 -24.08 1.52
CA THR A 78 15.83 -24.97 2.11
C THR A 78 15.04 -24.28 3.21
N VAL A 79 14.01 -24.95 3.76
CA VAL A 79 13.06 -24.35 4.71
C VAL A 79 13.57 -24.27 6.14
N ALA A 80 14.50 -25.12 6.58
CA ALA A 80 14.89 -25.22 7.97
C ALA A 80 16.27 -24.60 8.25
N GLN A 81 16.60 -23.53 7.57
CA GLN A 81 17.90 -22.88 7.66
C GLN A 81 17.83 -21.61 8.52
N THR A 82 18.89 -21.35 9.25
CA THR A 82 19.08 -20.12 10.02
C THR A 82 20.45 -19.53 9.77
N VAL A 83 20.53 -18.22 9.76
CA VAL A 83 21.80 -17.47 9.89
C VAL A 83 21.96 -17.06 11.33
N ARG A 84 23.09 -17.42 11.94
CA ARG A 84 23.42 -17.07 13.31
C ARG A 84 24.73 -16.31 13.36
N PHE A 85 24.80 -15.35 14.29
CA PHE A 85 26.05 -14.67 14.61
C PHE A 85 26.02 -14.13 16.03
N ARG A 86 27.18 -13.85 16.59
CA ARG A 86 27.33 -13.18 17.87
C ARG A 86 27.73 -11.74 17.61
N ALA A 87 27.07 -10.81 18.30
CA ALA A 87 27.48 -9.43 18.20
C ALA A 87 27.25 -8.64 19.50
N ARG A 88 27.92 -7.52 19.61
CA ARG A 88 27.67 -6.51 20.65
C ARG A 88 27.80 -5.10 20.09
N THR A 89 26.99 -4.21 20.60
CA THR A 89 27.00 -2.79 20.29
C THR A 89 26.43 -1.97 21.46
N ARG A 90 26.71 -0.68 21.51
CA ARG A 90 26.05 0.26 22.44
C ARG A 90 24.93 1.04 21.75
N VAL A 91 24.76 0.85 20.46
CA VAL A 91 23.73 1.55 19.66
C VAL A 91 22.87 0.49 18.99
N GLY A 92 21.69 0.28 19.56
CA GLY A 92 20.69 -0.62 19.00
C GLY A 92 19.94 0.01 17.85
N GLY A 93 19.07 -0.79 17.23
CA GLY A 93 18.18 -0.37 16.15
C GLY A 93 17.87 -1.51 15.19
N TRP A 94 17.12 -1.22 14.14
CA TRP A 94 16.70 -2.22 13.18
C TRP A 94 17.79 -2.54 12.17
N GLY A 95 18.08 -3.81 11.97
CA GLY A 95 18.96 -4.36 10.96
C GLY A 95 18.25 -5.36 10.07
N GLU A 96 18.86 -5.71 8.95
CA GLU A 96 18.32 -6.67 8.00
C GLU A 96 19.39 -7.63 7.51
N LEU A 97 18.99 -8.86 7.30
CA LEU A 97 19.76 -9.86 6.57
C LEU A 97 19.21 -9.92 5.15
N PHE A 98 19.96 -9.48 4.17
CA PHE A 98 19.61 -9.62 2.75
C PHE A 98 20.30 -10.82 2.13
N TRP A 99 19.69 -11.44 1.12
CA TRP A 99 20.32 -12.49 0.35
C TRP A 99 20.15 -12.28 -1.16
N VAL A 100 21.01 -12.93 -1.95
CA VAL A 100 21.01 -12.88 -3.40
C VAL A 100 20.80 -14.29 -3.95
N PRO A 101 19.66 -14.58 -4.60
CA PRO A 101 19.43 -15.84 -5.29
C PRO A 101 20.36 -16.03 -6.49
N GLU A 102 20.64 -17.29 -6.87
CA GLU A 102 21.38 -17.62 -8.09
C GLU A 102 20.74 -16.96 -9.34
N GLY A 103 21.57 -16.40 -10.20
CA GLY A 103 21.11 -15.67 -11.39
C GLY A 103 20.66 -14.23 -11.14
N LYS A 104 20.79 -13.74 -9.92
CA LYS A 104 20.58 -12.33 -9.56
C LYS A 104 21.90 -11.68 -9.17
N SER A 105 21.99 -10.35 -9.32
CA SER A 105 23.24 -9.61 -9.07
C SER A 105 23.19 -8.71 -7.84
N VAL A 106 21.99 -8.34 -7.38
CA VAL A 106 21.80 -7.43 -6.24
C VAL A 106 20.66 -7.91 -5.37
N PRO A 107 20.73 -7.72 -4.04
CA PRO A 107 19.59 -7.99 -3.16
C PRO A 107 18.49 -6.96 -3.35
N ILE A 108 17.26 -7.37 -3.11
CA ILE A 108 16.08 -6.49 -3.07
C ILE A 108 15.33 -6.69 -1.75
N GLN A 109 14.46 -5.75 -1.39
CA GLN A 109 13.69 -5.79 -0.14
C GLN A 109 12.88 -7.08 0.04
N ALA A 110 12.39 -7.66 -1.04
CA ALA A 110 11.68 -8.94 -0.99
C ALA A 110 12.56 -10.13 -0.58
N TRP A 111 13.88 -9.97 -0.56
CA TRP A 111 14.87 -10.97 -0.16
C TRP A 111 15.61 -10.50 1.09
N SER A 112 14.88 -10.09 2.10
CA SER A 112 15.43 -9.68 3.39
C SER A 112 14.64 -10.25 4.56
N ALA A 113 15.30 -10.41 5.70
CA ALA A 113 14.72 -10.74 6.97
C ALA A 113 15.21 -9.76 8.03
N GLY A 114 14.28 -9.04 8.65
CA GLY A 114 14.60 -8.02 9.63
C GLY A 114 14.87 -8.60 11.02
N PHE A 115 15.74 -7.91 11.79
CA PHE A 115 16.04 -8.20 13.18
C PHE A 115 16.44 -6.93 13.92
N GLU A 116 16.42 -6.95 15.25
CA GLU A 116 16.85 -5.79 16.05
C GLU A 116 18.24 -5.99 16.67
N TRP A 117 19.12 -5.03 16.46
CA TRP A 117 20.38 -4.93 17.17
C TRP A 117 20.16 -4.45 18.61
N ILE A 118 20.63 -5.23 19.59
CA ILE A 118 20.50 -4.92 21.01
C ILE A 118 21.65 -4.01 21.42
N GLY A 119 21.33 -2.80 21.87
CA GLY A 119 22.30 -1.72 22.13
C GLY A 119 22.75 -1.60 23.59
N ASP A 120 22.83 -2.69 24.34
CA ASP A 120 23.22 -2.68 25.77
C ASP A 120 24.72 -2.85 26.04
N GLY A 121 25.52 -3.11 25.00
CA GLY A 121 26.95 -3.34 25.06
C GLY A 121 27.36 -4.75 25.50
N ALA A 122 26.42 -5.65 25.73
CA ALA A 122 26.67 -7.06 25.99
C ALA A 122 26.72 -7.89 24.70
N TRP A 123 27.33 -9.06 24.79
CA TRP A 123 27.32 -10.02 23.71
C TRP A 123 25.99 -10.73 23.61
N HIS A 124 25.33 -10.69 22.42
CA HIS A 124 24.12 -11.38 22.10
C HIS A 124 24.33 -12.36 20.95
N GLU A 125 23.61 -13.48 20.98
CA GLU A 125 23.50 -14.37 19.84
C GLU A 125 22.24 -14.03 19.06
N TYR A 126 22.42 -13.74 17.77
CA TYR A 126 21.35 -13.46 16.83
C TYR A 126 21.03 -14.74 16.05
N ARG A 127 19.75 -15.02 15.91
CA ARG A 127 19.21 -16.12 15.11
C ARG A 127 18.21 -15.55 14.15
N ILE A 128 18.48 -15.62 12.87
CA ILE A 128 17.64 -15.09 11.82
C ILE A 128 17.17 -16.25 10.95
N CYS A 129 15.86 -16.36 10.75
CA CYS A 129 15.26 -17.30 9.82
C CYS A 129 15.11 -16.59 8.46
N PRO A 130 15.95 -16.85 7.47
CA PRO A 130 15.80 -16.30 6.13
C PRO A 130 14.81 -17.20 5.38
N PHE A 131 13.65 -16.71 5.06
CA PHE A 131 12.64 -17.43 4.28
C PHE A 131 13.00 -17.48 2.79
N TRP A 132 14.19 -18.00 2.50
CA TRP A 132 14.77 -18.11 1.14
C TRP A 132 14.45 -19.40 0.40
N GLN A 133 13.61 -20.27 0.97
CA GLN A 133 13.11 -21.46 0.26
C GLN A 133 12.52 -21.04 -1.10
N GLY A 134 12.79 -21.80 -2.12
CA GLY A 134 12.42 -21.44 -3.49
C GLY A 134 13.43 -20.55 -4.23
N ALA A 135 14.49 -20.08 -3.56
CA ALA A 135 15.57 -19.33 -4.22
C ALA A 135 16.52 -20.23 -5.04
N GLY A 136 16.36 -21.56 -4.97
CA GLY A 136 17.29 -22.54 -5.56
C GLY A 136 18.60 -22.56 -4.81
N LYS A 137 19.49 -21.61 -5.08
CA LYS A 137 20.69 -21.34 -4.30
C LYS A 137 20.79 -19.87 -3.89
N VAL A 138 21.35 -19.63 -2.72
CA VAL A 138 21.80 -18.31 -2.28
C VAL A 138 23.30 -18.20 -2.58
N ILE A 139 23.70 -17.18 -3.30
CA ILE A 139 25.09 -16.97 -3.75
C ILE A 139 25.83 -15.90 -2.94
N ALA A 140 25.09 -15.06 -2.24
CA ALA A 140 25.63 -14.05 -1.33
C ALA A 140 24.57 -13.63 -0.31
N PHE A 141 24.99 -13.14 0.82
CA PHE A 141 24.12 -12.40 1.75
C PHE A 141 24.88 -11.29 2.45
N ARG A 142 24.17 -10.31 2.98
CA ARG A 142 24.73 -9.17 3.68
C ARG A 142 23.99 -8.97 5.00
N ILE A 143 24.69 -8.40 5.97
CA ILE A 143 24.15 -8.02 7.27
C ILE A 143 24.15 -6.49 7.34
N ASP A 144 22.98 -5.89 7.46
CA ASP A 144 22.81 -4.47 7.60
C ASP A 144 22.86 -4.06 9.07
N LEU A 145 23.64 -3.03 9.35
CA LEU A 145 23.62 -2.34 10.63
C LEU A 145 22.43 -1.35 10.62
N PRO A 146 22.01 -0.85 11.78
CA PRO A 146 20.86 0.07 11.78
C PRO A 146 21.13 1.35 10.99
N ASN A 147 20.18 1.74 10.18
CA ASN A 147 20.25 2.97 9.40
C ASN A 147 20.10 4.22 10.28
N GLY A 148 20.79 5.30 9.91
CA GLY A 148 20.67 6.58 10.57
C GLY A 148 21.26 6.66 11.97
N VAL A 149 22.01 5.67 12.41
CA VAL A 149 22.74 5.73 13.68
C VAL A 149 23.89 6.74 13.63
N PRO A 150 24.33 7.30 14.77
CA PRO A 150 25.41 8.28 14.79
C PRO A 150 26.69 7.77 14.13
N VAL A 151 27.29 8.56 13.27
CA VAL A 151 28.62 8.29 12.70
C VAL A 151 29.61 8.07 13.85
N GLY A 152 30.47 7.05 13.74
CA GLY A 152 31.36 6.60 14.79
C GLY A 152 30.79 5.50 15.69
N SER A 153 29.52 5.12 15.52
CA SER A 153 28.93 3.95 16.20
C SER A 153 29.70 2.69 15.86
N ARG A 154 29.96 1.83 16.86
CA ARG A 154 30.77 0.61 16.70
C ARG A 154 29.93 -0.64 16.89
N TYR A 155 30.19 -1.61 16.03
CA TYR A 155 29.60 -2.93 16.06
C TYR A 155 30.72 -3.97 16.04
N GLU A 156 30.66 -4.91 16.96
CA GLU A 156 31.58 -6.04 17.04
C GLU A 156 30.82 -7.32 16.73
N ILE A 157 31.32 -8.06 15.75
CA ILE A 157 30.61 -9.24 15.16
C ILE A 157 31.59 -10.43 15.21
N ALA A 158 31.08 -11.57 15.57
CA ALA A 158 31.83 -12.82 15.65
C ALA A 158 30.97 -14.04 15.32
N ASP A 159 31.60 -15.15 14.93
CA ASP A 159 30.99 -16.47 14.78
C ASP A 159 29.73 -16.46 13.89
N ILE A 160 29.90 -15.96 12.65
CA ILE A 160 28.81 -16.00 11.66
C ILE A 160 28.70 -17.41 11.08
N ARG A 161 27.49 -17.98 11.05
CA ARG A 161 27.27 -19.33 10.55
C ARG A 161 25.89 -19.48 9.91
N VAL A 162 25.79 -20.41 8.98
CA VAL A 162 24.53 -20.90 8.40
C VAL A 162 24.34 -22.32 8.90
N GLU A 163 23.21 -22.58 9.53
CA GLU A 163 22.84 -23.87 10.11
C GLU A 163 21.56 -24.37 9.47
N GLU A 164 21.41 -25.69 9.35
CA GLU A 164 20.22 -26.38 8.88
C GLU A 164 19.75 -27.42 9.90
N GLU A 165 18.48 -27.39 10.26
CA GLU A 165 17.87 -28.40 11.13
C GLU A 165 17.48 -29.65 10.31
N THR A 166 18.24 -30.74 10.47
CA THR A 166 18.20 -31.93 9.59
C THR A 166 17.15 -32.98 9.99
N LYS A 167 16.40 -32.78 11.07
CA LYS A 167 15.49 -33.81 11.62
C LYS A 167 14.00 -33.47 11.47
N LEU A 168 13.63 -32.58 10.58
CA LEU A 168 12.23 -32.35 10.28
C LEU A 168 11.66 -33.50 9.45
N GLN A 169 10.72 -34.24 10.01
CA GLN A 169 9.93 -35.23 9.26
C GLN A 169 8.69 -34.54 8.70
N ALA A 170 8.58 -34.53 7.38
CA ALA A 170 7.49 -33.84 6.69
C ALA A 170 6.11 -34.31 7.21
N GLY A 171 5.30 -33.37 7.68
CA GLY A 171 3.96 -33.60 8.24
C GLY A 171 3.90 -34.31 9.60
N GLN A 172 5.04 -34.63 10.20
CA GLN A 172 5.08 -35.47 11.44
C GLN A 172 5.77 -34.80 12.63
N THR A 173 6.34 -33.63 12.47
CA THR A 173 6.95 -32.89 13.57
C THR A 173 5.97 -31.87 14.10
N PRO A 174 5.29 -32.08 15.24
CA PRO A 174 4.23 -31.22 15.71
C PRO A 174 4.75 -29.83 16.09
N MET A 175 3.89 -28.83 15.94
CA MET A 175 4.17 -27.47 16.39
C MET A 175 4.43 -27.46 17.91
N PRO A 176 5.56 -26.90 18.37
CA PRO A 176 5.86 -26.78 19.80
C PRO A 176 4.80 -25.93 20.52
N PRO A 177 4.50 -26.20 21.80
CA PRO A 177 3.59 -25.38 22.59
C PRO A 177 4.00 -23.90 22.57
N PHE A 178 3.05 -23.01 22.38
CA PHE A 178 3.29 -21.56 22.26
C PHE A 178 4.10 -20.96 23.42
N ALA A 179 3.92 -21.51 24.62
CA ALA A 179 4.67 -21.09 25.82
C ALA A 179 6.18 -21.37 25.73
N GLN A 180 6.62 -22.19 24.78
CA GLN A 180 8.04 -22.56 24.58
C GLN A 180 8.71 -21.75 23.46
N TRP A 181 7.98 -20.87 22.81
CA TRP A 181 8.54 -20.07 21.72
C TRP A 181 9.51 -19.03 22.25
N PRO A 182 10.70 -18.91 21.67
CA PRO A 182 11.62 -17.85 22.02
C PRO A 182 11.04 -16.49 21.63
N SER A 183 11.31 -15.48 22.46
CA SER A 183 11.04 -14.09 22.12
C SER A 183 12.33 -13.42 21.71
N LEU A 184 12.29 -12.65 20.63
CA LEU A 184 13.43 -11.86 20.16
C LEU A 184 13.63 -10.57 20.95
N HIS A 185 12.63 -10.12 21.73
CA HIS A 185 12.69 -8.88 22.52
C HIS A 185 12.06 -9.08 23.91
N ALA A 186 12.87 -9.33 24.92
CA ALA A 186 12.40 -9.71 26.24
C ALA A 186 11.89 -8.56 27.13
N SER A 187 12.20 -7.31 26.84
CA SER A 187 11.95 -6.19 27.77
C SER A 187 10.48 -5.76 27.92
N GLY A 188 9.61 -6.11 26.99
CA GLY A 188 8.18 -5.81 27.04
C GLY A 188 7.29 -7.05 27.08
N LEU A 189 7.85 -8.24 27.31
CA LEU A 189 7.15 -9.52 27.27
C LEU A 189 7.03 -10.11 28.67
N ARG A 190 5.79 -10.43 29.08
CA ARG A 190 5.54 -11.15 30.35
C ARG A 190 4.66 -12.36 30.08
N GLY A 191 5.24 -13.56 30.21
CA GLY A 191 4.52 -14.81 30.15
C GLY A 191 3.71 -15.06 31.42
N GLY A 192 2.52 -15.63 31.24
CA GLY A 192 1.62 -16.05 32.32
C GLY A 192 0.82 -17.31 31.95
N PRO A 193 0.08 -17.90 32.90
CA PRO A 193 -0.71 -19.11 32.65
C PRO A 193 -1.78 -18.92 31.54
N SER A 194 -2.20 -17.68 31.29
CA SER A 194 -3.25 -17.29 30.33
C SER A 194 -2.72 -16.76 29.01
N GLY A 195 -1.39 -16.74 28.80
CA GLY A 195 -0.79 -16.22 27.56
C GLY A 195 0.34 -15.22 27.83
N TRP A 196 0.66 -14.47 26.81
CA TRP A 196 1.70 -13.45 26.81
C TRP A 196 1.10 -12.04 26.89
N LEU A 197 1.46 -11.29 27.91
CA LEU A 197 1.25 -9.83 27.92
C LEU A 197 2.41 -9.18 27.18
N VAL A 198 2.10 -8.48 26.11
CA VAL A 198 3.06 -7.79 25.25
C VAL A 198 2.85 -6.29 25.38
N GLU A 199 3.93 -5.56 25.64
CA GLU A 199 3.96 -4.11 25.74
C GLU A 199 4.97 -3.54 24.74
N ASN A 200 4.50 -3.01 23.62
CA ASN A 200 5.32 -2.33 22.63
C ASN A 200 5.45 -0.85 22.97
N ARG A 201 6.68 -0.34 23.00
CA ARG A 201 6.96 1.08 23.24
C ARG A 201 7.02 1.85 21.93
N ALA A 202 6.59 3.11 21.96
CA ALA A 202 6.73 4.00 20.81
C ALA A 202 8.21 4.17 20.44
N GLY A 203 8.51 4.01 19.15
CA GLY A 203 9.88 4.13 18.62
C GLY A 203 10.76 2.87 18.78
N ALA A 204 10.23 1.79 19.38
CA ALA A 204 10.86 0.47 19.36
C ALA A 204 10.19 -0.42 18.30
N GLY A 205 10.94 -1.39 17.78
CA GLY A 205 10.36 -2.43 16.91
C GLY A 205 9.30 -3.27 17.65
N PRO A 206 8.37 -3.87 16.94
CA PRO A 206 7.35 -4.72 17.55
C PRO A 206 7.97 -5.98 18.14
N ILE A 207 7.47 -6.41 19.28
CA ILE A 207 7.85 -7.70 19.88
C ILE A 207 7.35 -8.81 18.98
N THR A 208 8.23 -9.74 18.64
CA THR A 208 7.92 -10.92 17.82
C THR A 208 8.13 -12.20 18.61
N LEU A 209 7.30 -13.19 18.37
CA LEU A 209 7.38 -14.53 18.93
C LEU A 209 7.54 -15.51 17.76
N GLU A 210 8.65 -16.25 17.75
CA GLU A 210 8.96 -17.17 16.65
C GLU A 210 8.90 -18.61 17.15
N SER A 211 8.31 -19.50 16.36
CA SER A 211 8.35 -20.94 16.66
C SER A 211 9.76 -21.49 16.41
N PRO A 212 10.17 -22.55 17.12
CA PRO A 212 11.13 -23.49 16.56
C PRO A 212 10.62 -24.02 15.21
N PHE A 213 11.51 -24.59 14.39
CA PHE A 213 11.05 -25.30 13.19
C PHE A 213 10.24 -26.55 13.57
N PHE A 214 9.20 -26.80 12.80
CA PHE A 214 8.32 -27.95 12.93
C PHE A 214 7.82 -28.37 11.53
N SER A 215 7.04 -29.42 11.41
CA SER A 215 6.43 -29.79 10.14
C SER A 215 5.06 -30.39 10.38
N SER A 216 4.01 -29.61 10.11
CA SER A 216 2.61 -30.02 10.23
C SER A 216 1.92 -29.95 8.88
N SER A 217 1.24 -30.99 8.47
CA SER A 217 0.46 -31.01 7.23
C SER A 217 -0.66 -29.98 7.31
N ILE A 218 -0.71 -29.05 6.38
CA ILE A 218 -1.82 -28.09 6.26
C ILE A 218 -3.12 -28.82 5.89
N ALA A 219 -3.05 -29.91 5.12
CA ALA A 219 -4.23 -30.70 4.79
C ALA A 219 -4.85 -31.40 6.02
N GLU A 220 -4.05 -31.73 7.03
CA GLU A 220 -4.53 -32.36 8.28
C GLU A 220 -4.88 -31.32 9.35
N LEU A 221 -4.15 -30.21 9.44
CA LEU A 221 -4.32 -29.14 10.41
C LEU A 221 -4.41 -27.77 9.73
N PRO A 222 -5.52 -27.54 8.98
CA PRO A 222 -5.65 -26.37 8.13
C PRO A 222 -5.91 -25.05 8.87
N VAL A 223 -6.34 -25.11 10.14
CA VAL A 223 -6.82 -23.90 10.81
C VAL A 223 -5.89 -23.49 11.93
N LEU A 224 -5.36 -22.27 11.83
CA LEU A 224 -4.64 -21.62 12.93
C LEU A 224 -5.63 -20.80 13.76
N VAL A 225 -5.64 -21.02 15.07
CA VAL A 225 -6.54 -20.33 16.01
C VAL A 225 -5.73 -19.66 17.11
N PHE A 226 -6.08 -18.42 17.45
CA PHE A 226 -5.51 -17.71 18.59
C PHE A 226 -6.52 -16.78 19.24
N SER A 227 -6.21 -16.31 20.44
CA SER A 227 -7.02 -15.30 21.13
C SER A 227 -6.19 -14.08 21.51
N ALA A 228 -6.78 -12.90 21.39
CA ALA A 228 -6.14 -11.64 21.74
C ALA A 228 -7.13 -10.69 22.44
N ALA A 229 -6.61 -9.90 23.39
CA ALA A 229 -7.36 -8.90 24.14
C ALA A 229 -6.55 -7.62 24.29
N THR A 230 -7.14 -6.46 24.05
CA THR A 230 -6.45 -5.16 24.19
C THR A 230 -7.41 -4.02 24.56
N ARG A 231 -6.85 -2.93 25.08
CA ARG A 231 -7.50 -1.61 25.18
C ARG A 231 -6.84 -0.58 24.26
N THR A 232 -5.82 -0.97 23.52
CA THR A 232 -5.11 -0.11 22.59
C THR A 232 -5.97 0.10 21.34
N VAL A 233 -6.33 1.34 21.06
CA VAL A 233 -7.12 1.71 19.87
C VAL A 233 -6.26 1.51 18.61
N GLY A 234 -6.86 0.92 17.57
CA GLY A 234 -6.16 0.60 16.32
C GLY A 234 -5.17 -0.55 16.43
N ALA A 235 -5.26 -1.36 17.49
CA ALA A 235 -4.40 -2.52 17.67
C ALA A 235 -4.60 -3.54 16.56
N GLU A 236 -3.49 -4.07 16.07
CA GLU A 236 -3.43 -5.11 15.04
C GLU A 236 -2.39 -6.15 15.41
N ALA A 237 -2.75 -7.42 15.36
CA ALA A 237 -1.83 -8.54 15.40
C ALA A 237 -1.50 -9.02 13.98
N ARG A 238 -0.32 -9.60 13.78
CA ARG A 238 0.07 -10.23 12.52
C ARG A 238 0.61 -11.62 12.78
N VAL A 239 0.15 -12.56 11.98
CA VAL A 239 0.69 -13.91 11.91
C VAL A 239 1.42 -14.06 10.60
N GLU A 240 2.61 -14.60 10.66
CA GLU A 240 3.47 -14.85 9.50
C GLU A 240 3.89 -16.33 9.52
N TRP A 241 3.94 -16.95 8.35
CA TRP A 241 4.28 -18.36 8.27
C TRP A 241 5.07 -18.70 7.03
N MET A 242 5.76 -19.82 7.11
CA MET A 242 6.52 -20.40 6.02
C MET A 242 6.06 -21.84 5.81
N THR A 243 5.95 -22.22 4.54
CA THR A 243 5.67 -23.61 4.14
C THR A 243 6.87 -24.22 3.41
N ASP A 244 6.85 -25.53 3.23
CA ASP A 244 7.92 -26.25 2.55
C ASP A 244 7.90 -26.13 1.02
N ARG A 245 6.82 -25.58 0.43
CA ARG A 245 6.66 -25.44 -1.03
C ARG A 245 6.47 -24.02 -1.52
N THR A 246 5.69 -23.21 -0.82
CA THR A 246 5.48 -21.82 -1.20
C THR A 246 6.70 -20.98 -0.86
N ALA A 247 7.24 -20.28 -1.86
CA ALA A 247 8.41 -19.43 -1.68
C ALA A 247 8.10 -18.20 -0.81
N GLY A 248 9.04 -17.84 0.06
CA GLY A 248 8.96 -16.64 0.88
C GLY A 248 8.09 -16.80 2.12
N LEU A 249 7.73 -15.65 2.69
CA LEU A 249 6.95 -15.53 3.92
C LEU A 249 5.51 -15.15 3.60
N GLN A 250 4.56 -15.94 4.06
CA GLN A 250 3.14 -15.61 4.02
C GLN A 250 2.76 -14.84 5.28
N LYS A 251 1.74 -13.98 5.23
CA LYS A 251 1.30 -13.19 6.39
C LYS A 251 -0.17 -12.82 6.33
N ARG A 252 -0.79 -12.67 7.51
CA ARG A 252 -2.14 -12.16 7.69
C ARG A 252 -2.21 -11.25 8.91
N SER A 253 -2.87 -10.10 8.77
CA SER A 253 -3.13 -9.16 9.84
C SER A 253 -4.54 -9.28 10.38
N PHE A 254 -4.68 -9.02 11.69
CA PHE A 254 -5.94 -9.11 12.43
C PHE A 254 -6.13 -7.86 13.27
N ARG A 255 -7.19 -7.10 13.00
CA ARG A 255 -7.57 -5.98 13.86
C ARG A 255 -8.16 -6.53 15.16
N ILE A 256 -7.64 -6.09 16.31
CA ILE A 256 -8.09 -6.50 17.62
C ILE A 256 -9.00 -5.39 18.20
N PRO A 257 -10.25 -5.71 18.59
CA PRO A 257 -11.12 -4.73 19.24
C PRO A 257 -10.51 -4.19 20.54
N ALA A 258 -10.59 -2.86 20.75
CA ALA A 258 -10.01 -2.19 21.91
C ALA A 258 -10.94 -2.17 23.14
N ASP A 259 -11.79 -3.17 23.29
CA ASP A 259 -12.79 -3.25 24.38
C ASP A 259 -12.26 -3.96 25.64
N GLY A 260 -11.07 -4.55 25.57
CA GLY A 260 -10.43 -5.28 26.65
C GLY A 260 -10.96 -6.70 26.83
N ALA A 261 -11.89 -7.16 26.00
CA ALA A 261 -12.33 -8.55 25.98
C ALA A 261 -11.38 -9.41 25.14
N ALA A 262 -11.35 -10.71 25.43
CA ALA A 262 -10.65 -11.68 24.60
C ALA A 262 -11.51 -12.01 23.37
N HIS A 263 -10.93 -11.89 22.20
CA HIS A 263 -11.51 -12.26 20.92
C HIS A 263 -10.74 -13.43 20.33
N THR A 264 -11.45 -14.38 19.74
CA THR A 264 -10.85 -15.55 19.09
C THR A 264 -10.84 -15.36 17.58
N PHE A 265 -9.67 -15.53 17.00
CA PHE A 265 -9.41 -15.42 15.57
C PHE A 265 -9.09 -16.79 15.00
N ALA A 266 -9.59 -17.06 13.81
CA ALA A 266 -9.28 -18.27 13.06
C ALA A 266 -8.76 -17.87 11.66
N LEU A 267 -7.72 -18.57 11.18
CA LEU A 267 -7.15 -18.42 9.87
C LEU A 267 -7.16 -19.77 9.16
N ASP A 268 -7.82 -19.85 8.02
CA ASP A 268 -7.76 -21.01 7.14
C ASP A 268 -6.49 -20.95 6.30
N LEU A 269 -5.55 -21.82 6.60
CA LEU A 269 -4.26 -21.89 5.90
C LEU A 269 -4.38 -22.51 4.50
N ILE A 270 -5.45 -23.25 4.18
CA ILE A 270 -5.69 -23.83 2.86
C ILE A 270 -5.96 -22.71 1.85
N GLU A 271 -6.74 -21.70 2.24
CA GLU A 271 -7.02 -20.55 1.37
C GLU A 271 -5.77 -19.78 0.94
N GLU A 272 -4.69 -19.91 1.72
CA GLU A 272 -3.42 -19.20 1.53
C GLU A 272 -2.29 -20.13 1.03
N SER A 273 -2.59 -21.40 0.75
CA SER A 273 -1.59 -22.40 0.39
C SER A 273 -1.88 -23.04 -0.97
N LEU A 274 -0.88 -23.76 -1.50
CA LEU A 274 -1.02 -24.55 -2.74
C LEU A 274 -1.63 -25.95 -2.48
N GLY A 275 -2.18 -26.20 -1.30
CA GLY A 275 -2.87 -27.45 -0.92
C GLY A 275 -2.00 -28.44 -0.17
N GLU A 276 -1.23 -29.29 -0.85
CA GLU A 276 -0.39 -30.32 -0.19
C GLU A 276 0.95 -29.75 0.30
N GLU A 277 0.90 -28.86 1.30
CA GLU A 277 2.07 -28.23 1.90
C GLU A 277 2.17 -28.54 3.38
N ASN A 278 3.38 -28.45 3.93
CA ASN A 278 3.61 -28.48 5.35
C ASN A 278 3.94 -27.10 5.87
N LEU A 279 3.26 -26.70 6.93
CA LEU A 279 3.63 -25.54 7.73
C LEU A 279 4.90 -25.88 8.50
N VAL A 280 5.96 -25.06 8.33
CA VAL A 280 7.29 -25.38 8.89
C VAL A 280 7.78 -24.35 9.91
N TRP A 281 7.20 -23.16 9.93
CA TRP A 281 7.57 -22.11 10.86
C TRP A 281 6.47 -21.06 10.96
N LEU A 282 6.32 -20.49 12.15
CA LEU A 282 5.38 -19.41 12.46
C LEU A 282 6.09 -18.29 13.20
N ARG A 283 5.73 -17.05 12.85
CA ARG A 283 6.05 -15.85 13.62
C ARG A 283 4.76 -15.11 13.95
N VAL A 284 4.62 -14.74 15.20
CA VAL A 284 3.52 -13.91 15.65
C VAL A 284 4.05 -12.57 16.10
N VAL A 285 3.46 -11.52 15.55
CA VAL A 285 3.61 -10.14 16.01
C VAL A 285 2.32 -9.79 16.74
N PRO A 286 2.27 -9.95 18.07
CA PRO A 286 1.01 -9.80 18.81
C PRO A 286 0.42 -8.40 18.75
N LEU A 287 1.27 -7.39 18.51
CA LEU A 287 0.88 -6.01 18.32
C LEU A 287 1.87 -5.34 17.36
N THR A 288 1.39 -4.86 16.22
CA THR A 288 2.25 -4.22 15.21
C THR A 288 2.64 -2.78 15.54
N GLY A 289 1.85 -2.09 16.38
CA GLY A 289 2.09 -0.71 16.84
C GLY A 289 2.47 -0.62 18.31
N SER A 290 2.56 0.59 18.84
CA SER A 290 2.77 0.82 20.28
C SER A 290 1.51 0.54 21.10
N GLY A 291 1.65 0.02 22.31
CA GLY A 291 0.54 -0.27 23.20
C GLY A 291 0.69 -1.61 23.91
N THR A 292 -0.44 -2.17 24.37
CA THR A 292 -0.46 -3.43 25.12
C THR A 292 -1.47 -4.40 24.54
N VAL A 293 -1.12 -5.69 24.49
CA VAL A 293 -2.03 -6.77 24.10
C VAL A 293 -1.75 -8.01 24.94
N THR A 294 -2.80 -8.75 25.31
CA THR A 294 -2.68 -10.12 25.81
C THR A 294 -2.94 -11.07 24.66
N PHE A 295 -1.99 -11.90 24.32
CA PHE A 295 -2.06 -12.87 23.23
C PHE A 295 -1.96 -14.28 23.75
N SER A 296 -2.89 -15.18 23.38
CA SER A 296 -2.98 -16.51 23.98
C SER A 296 -3.63 -17.54 23.07
N ALA A 297 -3.59 -18.79 23.52
CA ALA A 297 -4.29 -19.93 22.94
C ALA A 297 -3.97 -20.21 21.46
N LEU A 298 -2.71 -19.95 21.01
CA LEU A 298 -2.30 -20.28 19.65
C LEU A 298 -2.24 -21.79 19.45
N SER A 299 -2.97 -22.30 18.46
CA SER A 299 -3.03 -23.72 18.12
C SER A 299 -3.37 -23.97 16.66
N LEU A 300 -2.98 -25.13 16.13
CA LEU A 300 -3.44 -25.65 14.85
C LEU A 300 -4.57 -26.66 15.09
N CYS A 301 -5.61 -26.61 14.26
CA CYS A 301 -6.81 -27.45 14.35
C CYS A 301 -7.11 -28.12 13.01
N GLY A 302 -7.63 -29.36 13.06
CA GLY A 302 -8.05 -30.11 11.87
C GLY A 302 -9.35 -29.62 11.27
N GLU A 303 -10.19 -28.98 12.07
CA GLU A 303 -11.48 -28.44 11.64
C GLU A 303 -11.65 -27.00 12.14
N MET A 304 -12.43 -26.23 11.40
CA MET A 304 -12.78 -24.86 11.82
C MET A 304 -13.57 -24.91 13.14
N PRO A 305 -13.06 -24.29 14.21
CA PRO A 305 -13.76 -24.33 15.51
C PRO A 305 -15.07 -23.56 15.43
N ALA A 306 -16.08 -24.01 16.15
CA ALA A 306 -17.35 -23.30 16.28
C ALA A 306 -17.20 -22.11 17.24
N VAL A 307 -16.77 -20.96 16.72
CA VAL A 307 -16.67 -19.69 17.46
C VAL A 307 -17.97 -18.91 17.25
N ALA A 308 -18.63 -18.54 18.36
CA ALA A 308 -19.86 -17.76 18.29
C ALA A 308 -19.66 -16.46 17.50
N PRO A 309 -20.72 -15.91 16.89
CA PRO A 309 -20.61 -14.64 16.16
C PRO A 309 -20.02 -13.55 17.05
N ASP A 310 -19.01 -12.89 16.54
CA ASP A 310 -18.33 -11.78 17.21
C ASP A 310 -18.13 -10.64 16.20
N LEU A 311 -18.96 -9.59 16.34
CA LEU A 311 -19.03 -8.53 15.36
C LEU A 311 -18.10 -7.39 15.72
N ILE A 312 -17.34 -6.92 14.75
CA ILE A 312 -16.48 -5.75 14.86
C ILE A 312 -16.78 -4.74 13.75
N VAL A 313 -16.48 -3.47 14.01
CA VAL A 313 -16.63 -2.41 13.02
C VAL A 313 -15.31 -2.28 12.24
N ASP A 314 -15.33 -2.57 10.96
CA ASP A 314 -14.18 -2.27 10.10
C ASP A 314 -14.16 -0.80 9.68
N TRP A 315 -15.34 -0.26 9.37
CA TRP A 315 -15.50 1.15 9.06
C TRP A 315 -16.92 1.63 9.39
N ALA A 316 -17.02 2.87 9.87
CA ALA A 316 -18.29 3.57 10.02
C ALA A 316 -18.06 5.07 9.82
N GLY A 317 -18.80 5.68 8.91
CA GLY A 317 -18.61 7.08 8.57
C GLY A 317 -19.74 7.64 7.71
N MET A 318 -19.64 8.90 7.36
CA MET A 318 -20.53 9.50 6.36
C MET A 318 -20.17 8.93 4.98
N ALA A 319 -21.17 8.45 4.24
CA ALA A 319 -20.98 7.91 2.89
C ALA A 319 -20.90 9.02 1.82
N ASP A 320 -21.25 10.25 2.18
CA ASP A 320 -21.06 11.46 1.38
C ASP A 320 -20.24 12.48 2.18
N GLY A 321 -19.20 13.06 1.57
CA GLY A 321 -18.31 14.00 2.25
C GLY A 321 -18.90 15.38 2.49
N VAL A 322 -19.96 15.74 1.78
CA VAL A 322 -20.68 17.02 1.95
C VAL A 322 -22.18 16.75 2.11
N ASN A 323 -22.68 16.99 3.30
CA ASN A 323 -24.10 16.83 3.64
C ASN A 323 -24.72 18.20 3.95
N ARG A 324 -25.86 18.49 3.33
CA ARG A 324 -26.57 19.76 3.48
C ARG A 324 -27.86 19.60 4.26
N ALA A 325 -28.20 20.60 5.06
CA ALA A 325 -29.48 20.68 5.76
C ALA A 325 -30.66 20.46 4.81
N GLY A 326 -31.63 19.66 5.20
CA GLY A 326 -32.80 19.26 4.42
C GLY A 326 -32.55 18.19 3.36
N GLY A 327 -31.30 17.77 3.15
CA GLY A 327 -30.95 16.64 2.29
C GLY A 327 -30.74 15.35 3.07
N PRO A 328 -30.60 14.19 2.38
CA PRO A 328 -30.23 12.95 3.02
C PRO A 328 -28.78 13.00 3.51
N VAL A 329 -28.53 12.37 4.65
CA VAL A 329 -27.20 12.18 5.27
C VAL A 329 -26.95 10.68 5.39
N PRO A 330 -26.38 10.05 4.36
CA PRO A 330 -26.14 8.62 4.37
C PRO A 330 -24.92 8.29 5.23
N LEU A 331 -25.07 7.38 6.18
CA LEU A 331 -23.99 6.76 6.93
C LEU A 331 -23.71 5.39 6.33
N GLY A 332 -22.46 5.11 6.04
CA GLY A 332 -21.99 3.81 5.63
C GLY A 332 -21.41 3.06 6.83
N ILE A 333 -21.69 1.77 6.92
CA ILE A 333 -21.24 0.94 8.02
C ILE A 333 -20.76 -0.38 7.42
N THR A 334 -19.53 -0.75 7.75
CA THR A 334 -18.91 -2.03 7.38
C THR A 334 -18.67 -2.81 8.66
N VAL A 335 -19.29 -3.96 8.78
CA VAL A 335 -19.20 -4.85 9.94
C VAL A 335 -18.63 -6.19 9.49
N ARG A 336 -17.65 -6.67 10.24
CA ARG A 336 -17.06 -8.00 10.07
C ARG A 336 -17.48 -8.89 11.22
N ASN A 337 -17.80 -10.13 10.89
CA ASN A 337 -17.93 -11.20 11.86
C ASN A 337 -16.60 -11.95 11.97
N ILE A 338 -15.88 -11.80 13.09
CA ILE A 338 -14.63 -12.50 13.34
C ILE A 338 -14.85 -13.91 13.96
N GLY A 339 -16.09 -14.22 14.37
CA GLY A 339 -16.49 -15.57 14.71
C GLY A 339 -16.70 -16.44 13.47
N THR A 340 -16.70 -17.75 13.65
CA THR A 340 -16.87 -18.72 12.54
C THR A 340 -18.33 -19.12 12.30
N GLN A 341 -19.23 -18.82 13.25
CA GLN A 341 -20.67 -19.04 13.11
C GLN A 341 -21.36 -17.80 12.54
N ASP A 342 -22.44 -18.00 11.80
CA ASP A 342 -23.20 -16.93 11.16
C ASP A 342 -23.94 -16.07 12.20
N ALA A 343 -23.91 -14.77 11.99
CA ALA A 343 -24.70 -13.79 12.72
C ALA A 343 -26.00 -13.52 11.95
N GLU A 344 -27.09 -14.04 12.46
CA GLU A 344 -28.41 -13.99 11.82
C GLU A 344 -29.40 -13.10 12.59
N ARG A 345 -30.45 -12.65 11.88
CA ARG A 345 -31.57 -11.89 12.49
C ARG A 345 -31.11 -10.66 13.25
N LEU A 346 -30.15 -9.96 12.64
CA LEU A 346 -29.59 -8.75 13.23
C LEU A 346 -30.59 -7.60 13.19
N SER A 347 -30.57 -6.76 14.22
CA SER A 347 -31.39 -5.57 14.32
C SER A 347 -30.53 -4.34 14.71
N LEU A 348 -30.96 -3.17 14.24
CA LEU A 348 -30.31 -1.90 14.51
C LEU A 348 -31.19 -1.01 15.38
N THR A 349 -30.62 -0.41 16.40
CA THR A 349 -31.19 0.71 17.13
C THR A 349 -30.31 1.94 16.97
N VAL A 350 -30.96 3.12 16.96
CA VAL A 350 -30.27 4.41 16.88
C VAL A 350 -30.51 5.11 18.20
N ASP A 351 -29.45 5.63 18.80
CA ASP A 351 -29.52 6.42 20.01
C ASP A 351 -30.34 7.70 19.77
N PRO A 352 -30.87 8.39 20.80
CA PRO A 352 -31.59 9.62 20.64
C PRO A 352 -30.81 10.64 19.81
N LEU A 353 -31.42 11.09 18.72
CA LEU A 353 -30.83 12.05 17.79
C LEU A 353 -31.07 13.49 18.29
N PRO A 354 -30.21 14.45 17.94
CA PRO A 354 -30.43 15.86 18.20
C PRO A 354 -31.78 16.37 17.64
N GLU A 355 -32.30 17.43 18.22
CA GLU A 355 -33.50 18.10 17.72
C GLU A 355 -33.38 18.50 16.25
N GLY A 356 -34.39 18.20 15.44
CA GLY A 356 -34.39 18.47 13.99
C GLY A 356 -33.64 17.42 13.16
N VAL A 357 -33.08 16.38 13.80
CA VAL A 357 -32.44 15.25 13.12
C VAL A 357 -33.34 14.01 13.25
N ARG A 358 -33.56 13.31 12.17
CA ARG A 358 -34.36 12.07 12.14
C ARG A 358 -33.75 11.00 11.26
N MET A 359 -34.00 9.77 11.56
CA MET A 359 -33.71 8.64 10.65
C MET A 359 -34.76 8.59 9.53
N VAL A 360 -34.33 8.30 8.32
CA VAL A 360 -35.19 8.18 7.14
C VAL A 360 -35.20 6.73 6.66
N GLY A 361 -36.41 6.18 6.54
CA GLY A 361 -36.60 4.81 6.11
C GLY A 361 -36.35 3.76 7.19
N LYS A 362 -36.46 2.48 6.79
CA LYS A 362 -36.12 1.32 7.63
C LYS A 362 -34.74 0.83 7.23
N VAL A 363 -33.93 0.47 8.21
CA VAL A 363 -32.62 -0.14 7.99
C VAL A 363 -32.77 -1.66 8.16
N ALA A 364 -32.40 -2.40 7.14
CA ALA A 364 -32.20 -3.85 7.23
C ALA A 364 -30.69 -4.08 7.43
N VAL A 365 -30.33 -4.65 8.57
CA VAL A 365 -28.97 -5.17 8.78
C VAL A 365 -28.93 -6.55 8.14
N PRO A 366 -28.05 -6.81 7.18
CA PRO A 366 -27.94 -8.13 6.56
C PRO A 366 -27.39 -9.14 7.56
N ASP A 367 -27.70 -10.41 7.37
CA ASP A 367 -27.01 -11.48 8.04
C ASP A 367 -25.53 -11.47 7.66
N ILE A 368 -24.64 -11.75 8.60
CA ILE A 368 -23.18 -11.70 8.42
C ILE A 368 -22.62 -13.11 8.66
N PRO A 369 -22.30 -13.85 7.61
CA PRO A 369 -21.68 -15.16 7.74
C PRO A 369 -20.39 -15.12 8.55
N GLY A 370 -20.03 -16.24 9.13
CA GLY A 370 -18.78 -16.38 9.88
C GLY A 370 -17.58 -15.99 9.01
N LEU A 371 -16.63 -15.24 9.57
CA LEU A 371 -15.41 -14.72 8.93
C LEU A 371 -15.65 -13.75 7.78
N GLU A 372 -16.90 -13.33 7.52
CA GLU A 372 -17.21 -12.42 6.43
C GLU A 372 -17.52 -10.98 6.88
N THR A 373 -17.49 -10.09 5.90
CA THR A 373 -17.79 -8.67 6.06
C THR A 373 -19.06 -8.32 5.30
N ARG A 374 -19.91 -7.49 5.88
CA ARG A 374 -21.10 -6.93 5.21
C ARG A 374 -21.16 -5.43 5.40
N GLN A 375 -21.72 -4.76 4.40
CA GLN A 375 -21.97 -3.32 4.41
C GLN A 375 -23.46 -3.05 4.41
N PHE A 376 -23.86 -2.02 5.16
CA PHE A 376 -25.23 -1.50 5.12
C PHE A 376 -25.22 0.02 5.31
N ARG A 377 -26.37 0.65 5.06
CA ARG A 377 -26.52 2.12 5.17
C ARG A 377 -27.60 2.50 6.15
N VAL A 378 -27.34 3.57 6.89
CA VAL A 378 -28.34 4.30 7.70
C VAL A 378 -28.46 5.69 7.11
N THR A 379 -29.69 6.11 6.77
CA THR A 379 -29.88 7.47 6.26
C THR A 379 -30.52 8.33 7.33
N LEU A 380 -29.83 9.42 7.67
CA LEU A 380 -30.37 10.47 8.51
C LEU A 380 -30.82 11.66 7.65
N GLN A 381 -31.57 12.57 8.24
CA GLN A 381 -31.89 13.88 7.65
C GLN A 381 -31.88 14.90 8.78
N SER A 382 -31.31 16.07 8.55
CA SER A 382 -31.35 17.22 9.46
C SER A 382 -31.94 18.41 8.75
N ASP A 383 -32.81 19.14 9.44
CA ASP A 383 -33.43 20.37 8.91
C ASP A 383 -32.52 21.60 9.03
N ARG A 384 -31.43 21.50 9.79
CA ARG A 384 -30.45 22.55 10.05
C ARG A 384 -29.03 22.02 10.00
N ALA A 385 -28.03 22.90 9.93
CA ALA A 385 -26.63 22.57 10.13
C ALA A 385 -26.43 22.10 11.58
N VAL A 386 -25.71 20.99 11.74
CA VAL A 386 -25.43 20.37 13.03
C VAL A 386 -24.22 19.46 12.94
N ASP A 387 -23.39 19.46 13.97
CA ASP A 387 -22.31 18.54 14.19
C ASP A 387 -22.62 17.71 15.45
N PHE A 388 -22.62 16.39 15.32
CA PHE A 388 -22.88 15.48 16.43
C PHE A 388 -22.29 14.09 16.15
N THR A 389 -22.32 13.22 17.17
CA THR A 389 -21.98 11.81 17.00
C THR A 389 -23.26 10.98 17.04
N ALA A 390 -23.54 10.26 15.96
CA ALA A 390 -24.65 9.30 15.93
C ALA A 390 -24.20 7.99 16.59
N GLY A 391 -24.92 7.57 17.61
CA GLY A 391 -24.78 6.26 18.25
C GLY A 391 -25.70 5.24 17.58
N LEU A 392 -25.14 4.11 17.18
CA LEU A 392 -25.87 2.99 16.58
C LEU A 392 -25.53 1.73 17.35
N THR A 393 -26.50 0.83 17.52
CA THR A 393 -26.26 -0.47 18.18
C THR A 393 -26.85 -1.57 17.35
N VAL A 394 -26.01 -2.54 16.94
CA VAL A 394 -26.43 -3.79 16.28
C VAL A 394 -26.55 -4.86 17.35
N THR A 395 -27.69 -5.56 17.37
CA THR A 395 -27.99 -6.67 18.28
C THR A 395 -28.45 -7.90 17.50
N GLY A 396 -28.40 -9.07 18.13
CA GLY A 396 -28.76 -10.37 17.55
C GLY A 396 -27.60 -11.37 17.49
N ALA A 397 -26.36 -10.93 17.62
CA ALA A 397 -25.16 -11.76 17.56
C ALA A 397 -24.44 -11.81 18.93
N GLY A 398 -25.13 -12.18 20.00
CA GLY A 398 -24.54 -12.26 21.34
C GLY A 398 -24.32 -10.87 21.97
N LYS A 399 -23.08 -10.38 21.97
CA LYS A 399 -22.71 -9.07 22.51
C LYS A 399 -23.18 -7.94 21.56
N PRO A 400 -23.89 -6.90 22.07
CA PRO A 400 -24.28 -5.76 21.26
C PRO A 400 -23.06 -5.03 20.71
N LEU A 401 -23.06 -4.79 19.40
CA LEU A 401 -22.04 -3.99 18.73
C LEU A 401 -22.44 -2.52 18.76
N ARG A 402 -21.66 -1.67 19.45
CA ARG A 402 -21.86 -0.22 19.48
C ARG A 402 -21.00 0.45 18.41
N ILE A 403 -21.62 1.35 17.67
CA ILE A 403 -21.00 2.08 16.55
C ILE A 403 -21.20 3.57 16.79
N SER A 404 -20.15 4.36 16.70
CA SER A 404 -20.19 5.81 16.83
C SER A 404 -19.75 6.44 15.51
N VAL A 405 -20.60 7.28 14.93
CA VAL A 405 -20.34 7.92 13.65
C VAL A 405 -20.36 9.45 13.83
N PRO A 406 -19.23 10.14 13.63
CA PRO A 406 -19.23 11.60 13.54
C PRO A 406 -20.05 12.05 12.33
N VAL A 407 -21.02 12.92 12.55
CA VAL A 407 -21.93 13.43 11.53
C VAL A 407 -21.81 14.93 11.44
N LYS A 408 -21.53 15.43 10.25
CA LYS A 408 -21.47 16.85 9.96
C LYS A 408 -22.49 17.22 8.89
N VAL A 409 -23.43 18.08 9.24
CA VAL A 409 -24.42 18.64 8.32
C VAL A 409 -24.19 20.13 8.23
N THR A 410 -24.00 20.63 7.03
CA THR A 410 -23.72 22.05 6.78
C THR A 410 -24.95 22.78 6.21
N GLU A 411 -24.94 24.10 6.28
CA GLU A 411 -26.01 24.92 5.71
C GLU A 411 -26.18 24.70 4.20
N ARG A 412 -27.40 24.84 3.73
CA ARG A 412 -27.66 24.95 2.29
C ARG A 412 -27.00 26.20 1.74
N LEU A 413 -26.36 26.06 0.58
CA LEU A 413 -25.69 27.18 -0.06
C LEU A 413 -26.65 28.14 -0.76
N GLY A 414 -27.89 27.69 -1.03
CA GLY A 414 -28.88 28.52 -1.74
C GLY A 414 -28.48 28.83 -3.19
N LEU A 415 -27.64 28.01 -3.78
CA LEU A 415 -27.19 28.20 -5.15
C LEU A 415 -28.33 27.89 -6.13
N PRO A 416 -28.46 28.63 -7.27
CA PRO A 416 -29.42 28.31 -8.29
C PRO A 416 -29.08 26.96 -8.94
N LYS A 417 -30.12 26.24 -9.40
CA LYS A 417 -29.91 25.05 -10.24
C LYS A 417 -29.15 25.43 -11.49
N ALA A 418 -28.29 24.58 -11.93
CA ALA A 418 -27.48 24.71 -13.13
C ALA A 418 -27.80 23.59 -14.11
N ASP A 419 -27.78 23.90 -15.40
CA ASP A 419 -27.93 22.90 -16.47
C ASP A 419 -26.61 22.23 -16.84
N TYR A 420 -25.51 22.78 -16.36
CA TYR A 420 -24.14 22.30 -16.56
C TYR A 420 -23.22 22.82 -15.45
N VAL A 421 -22.00 22.29 -15.40
CA VAL A 421 -20.94 22.74 -14.48
C VAL A 421 -20.83 24.27 -14.54
N PRO A 422 -20.97 25.00 -13.43
CA PRO A 422 -20.82 26.46 -13.44
C PRO A 422 -19.41 26.87 -13.83
N GLU A 423 -19.29 27.97 -14.58
CA GLU A 423 -18.02 28.47 -15.08
C GLU A 423 -16.97 28.65 -13.99
N PRO A 424 -15.72 28.18 -14.21
CA PRO A 424 -14.64 28.33 -13.24
C PRO A 424 -14.23 29.78 -12.99
N LYS A 425 -13.82 30.08 -11.75
CA LYS A 425 -13.24 31.37 -11.32
C LYS A 425 -11.80 31.15 -10.87
N PRO A 426 -10.83 31.08 -11.79
CA PRO A 426 -9.46 30.71 -11.47
C PRO A 426 -8.79 31.70 -10.51
N LEU A 427 -8.06 31.17 -9.53
CA LEU A 427 -7.14 31.98 -8.74
C LEU A 427 -5.89 32.32 -9.58
N LYS A 428 -5.37 33.51 -9.34
CA LYS A 428 -4.14 34.01 -10.01
C LYS A 428 -3.14 34.38 -8.92
N GLY A 429 -1.89 34.04 -9.15
CA GLY A 429 -0.80 34.32 -8.23
C GLY A 429 0.57 34.14 -8.92
N GLU A 430 1.62 34.20 -8.14
CA GLU A 430 2.99 34.07 -8.63
C GLU A 430 3.45 32.61 -8.73
N TYR A 431 2.70 31.68 -8.11
CA TYR A 431 3.02 30.26 -8.11
C TYR A 431 2.23 29.53 -9.19
N GLU A 432 2.88 28.57 -9.82
CA GLU A 432 2.24 27.58 -10.69
C GLU A 432 2.17 26.25 -9.95
N ILE A 433 1.00 25.90 -9.45
CA ILE A 433 0.77 24.62 -8.76
C ILE A 433 0.13 23.65 -9.74
N GLY A 434 0.72 22.48 -9.90
CA GLY A 434 0.18 21.39 -10.71
C GLY A 434 -0.20 20.17 -9.89
N ALA A 435 -0.61 19.12 -10.59
CA ALA A 435 -0.85 17.82 -9.98
C ALA A 435 -0.49 16.69 -10.94
N LEU A 436 0.02 15.58 -10.43
CA LEU A 436 0.13 14.33 -11.16
C LEU A 436 -1.26 13.70 -11.21
N TYR A 437 -1.73 13.34 -12.40
CA TYR A 437 -3.09 12.87 -12.64
C TYR A 437 -3.09 11.47 -13.26
N PHE A 438 -3.72 10.53 -12.60
CA PHE A 438 -3.88 9.16 -13.08
C PHE A 438 -5.24 8.95 -13.75
N PRO A 439 -5.29 8.53 -15.04
CA PRO A 439 -6.54 8.34 -15.78
C PRO A 439 -7.03 6.89 -15.75
N GLY A 440 -7.23 6.31 -14.57
CA GLY A 440 -7.61 4.89 -14.40
C GLY A 440 -9.08 4.63 -14.09
N TRP A 441 -9.95 5.65 -14.07
CA TRP A 441 -11.24 5.60 -13.38
C TRP A 441 -12.46 5.57 -14.31
N ALA A 442 -12.34 4.92 -15.46
CA ALA A 442 -13.44 4.82 -16.43
C ALA A 442 -14.32 3.58 -16.25
N LYS A 443 -14.00 2.70 -15.32
CA LYS A 443 -14.68 1.41 -15.13
C LYS A 443 -15.01 1.16 -13.68
N ILE A 444 -16.20 0.60 -13.44
CA ILE A 444 -16.69 0.33 -12.08
C ILE A 444 -15.80 -0.65 -11.32
N GLU A 445 -15.11 -1.57 -12.00
CA GLU A 445 -14.22 -2.56 -11.37
C GLU A 445 -12.98 -1.92 -10.75
N ALA A 446 -12.50 -0.81 -11.28
CA ALA A 446 -11.41 -0.07 -10.65
C ALA A 446 -11.86 0.48 -9.29
N TRP A 447 -13.09 1.00 -9.21
CA TRP A 447 -13.68 1.52 -7.98
C TRP A 447 -14.03 0.45 -6.96
N GLN A 448 -14.40 -0.75 -7.40
CA GLN A 448 -14.82 -1.82 -6.50
C GLN A 448 -13.76 -2.22 -5.48
N ARG A 449 -12.51 -2.31 -5.91
CA ARG A 449 -11.39 -2.62 -5.02
C ARG A 449 -11.22 -1.58 -3.95
N ILE A 450 -11.50 -0.31 -4.28
CA ILE A 450 -11.36 0.80 -3.34
C ILE A 450 -12.48 0.76 -2.32
N TRP A 451 -13.73 0.71 -2.73
CA TRP A 451 -14.82 0.73 -1.75
C TRP A 451 -14.87 -0.53 -0.87
N ALA A 452 -14.30 -1.64 -1.31
CA ALA A 452 -14.20 -2.85 -0.51
C ALA A 452 -13.19 -2.71 0.65
N VAL A 453 -12.11 -1.94 0.44
CA VAL A 453 -11.00 -1.81 1.40
C VAL A 453 -10.99 -0.45 2.11
N ALA A 454 -11.32 0.61 1.39
CA ALA A 454 -11.21 1.99 1.85
C ALA A 454 -12.40 2.85 1.36
N PRO A 455 -13.64 2.56 1.82
CA PRO A 455 -14.85 3.25 1.38
C PRO A 455 -14.85 4.75 1.68
N GLU A 456 -14.06 5.21 2.63
CA GLU A 456 -13.84 6.62 2.97
C GLU A 456 -13.21 7.43 1.84
N ARG A 457 -12.57 6.79 0.88
CA ARG A 457 -11.89 7.45 -0.25
C ARG A 457 -12.82 7.89 -1.38
N LYS A 458 -14.14 7.79 -1.20
CA LYS A 458 -15.07 8.15 -2.28
C LYS A 458 -14.87 9.60 -2.73
N PRO A 459 -14.67 9.87 -4.04
CA PRO A 459 -14.64 11.23 -4.58
C PRO A 459 -15.97 11.97 -4.36
N LEU A 460 -15.93 13.28 -4.18
CA LEU A 460 -17.16 14.10 -4.10
C LEU A 460 -17.95 14.13 -5.42
N LEU A 461 -17.34 13.74 -6.51
CA LEU A 461 -18.02 13.52 -7.80
C LEU A 461 -18.82 12.21 -7.86
N GLY A 462 -18.59 11.29 -6.93
CA GLY A 462 -19.08 9.91 -6.97
C GLY A 462 -18.03 8.95 -7.52
N TRP A 463 -18.41 7.70 -7.70
CA TRP A 463 -17.58 6.69 -8.40
C TRP A 463 -17.68 6.95 -9.91
N TYR A 464 -17.02 7.98 -10.38
CA TYR A 464 -17.21 8.60 -11.68
C TYR A 464 -16.56 7.83 -12.84
N ASP A 465 -17.02 8.17 -14.05
CA ASP A 465 -16.32 7.88 -15.31
C ASP A 465 -15.60 9.14 -15.80
N GLU A 466 -14.29 9.14 -15.80
CA GLU A 466 -13.47 10.27 -16.28
C GLU A 466 -13.43 10.38 -17.81
N ALA A 467 -14.08 9.47 -18.55
CA ALA A 467 -14.39 9.66 -19.98
C ALA A 467 -15.56 10.64 -20.19
N ASN A 468 -16.25 11.04 -19.12
CA ASN A 468 -17.32 12.03 -19.15
C ASN A 468 -16.74 13.47 -19.13
N PRO A 469 -16.95 14.29 -20.17
CA PRO A 469 -16.45 15.67 -20.19
C PRO A 469 -16.97 16.54 -19.05
N GLU A 470 -18.15 16.27 -18.51
CA GLU A 470 -18.73 17.03 -17.41
C GLU A 470 -17.98 16.74 -16.09
N VAL A 471 -17.55 15.50 -15.88
CA VAL A 471 -16.64 15.15 -14.76
C VAL A 471 -15.32 15.90 -14.88
N VAL A 472 -14.74 15.92 -16.08
CA VAL A 472 -13.48 16.67 -16.34
C VAL A 472 -13.68 18.16 -16.10
N ASP A 473 -14.82 18.72 -16.47
CA ASP A 473 -15.12 20.14 -16.21
C ASP A 473 -15.27 20.46 -14.72
N TRP A 474 -15.80 19.54 -13.91
CA TRP A 474 -15.80 19.66 -12.45
C TRP A 474 -14.38 19.61 -11.88
N GLN A 475 -13.56 18.69 -12.37
CA GLN A 475 -12.15 18.59 -11.95
C GLN A 475 -11.38 19.86 -12.29
N ILE A 476 -11.56 20.40 -13.50
CA ILE A 476 -10.97 21.67 -13.92
C ILE A 476 -11.44 22.80 -13.01
N LYS A 477 -12.76 22.92 -12.80
CA LYS A 477 -13.33 23.97 -11.96
C LYS A 477 -12.75 23.95 -10.56
N TRP A 478 -12.80 22.81 -9.91
CA TRP A 478 -12.29 22.69 -8.54
C TRP A 478 -10.79 22.94 -8.46
N ALA A 479 -10.02 22.43 -9.43
CA ALA A 479 -8.59 22.64 -9.48
C ALA A 479 -8.24 24.13 -9.58
N VAL A 480 -8.76 24.83 -10.58
CA VAL A 480 -8.35 26.22 -10.86
C VAL A 480 -8.90 27.23 -9.84
N GLU A 481 -10.05 26.93 -9.23
CA GLU A 481 -10.63 27.75 -8.15
C GLU A 481 -9.89 27.58 -6.82
N ASN A 482 -9.02 26.55 -6.72
CA ASN A 482 -8.14 26.31 -5.58
C ASN A 482 -6.65 26.46 -5.95
N GLY A 483 -6.34 27.09 -7.10
CA GLY A 483 -4.99 27.49 -7.47
C GLY A 483 -4.16 26.42 -8.20
N ILE A 484 -4.74 25.27 -8.53
CA ILE A 484 -4.08 24.23 -9.34
C ILE A 484 -4.29 24.58 -10.81
N SER A 485 -3.21 24.79 -11.56
CA SER A 485 -3.24 25.38 -12.89
C SER A 485 -2.82 24.43 -14.03
N TYR A 486 -2.27 23.27 -13.70
CA TYR A 486 -1.90 22.26 -14.69
C TYR A 486 -1.94 20.84 -14.14
N PHE A 487 -2.14 19.88 -15.05
CA PHE A 487 -2.00 18.44 -14.75
C PHE A 487 -0.87 17.83 -15.58
N LEU A 488 -0.06 17.00 -14.93
CA LEU A 488 0.86 16.06 -15.57
C LEU A 488 0.14 14.71 -15.59
N VAL A 489 -0.34 14.32 -16.77
CA VAL A 489 -1.25 13.20 -16.92
C VAL A 489 -0.47 11.94 -17.25
N ASP A 490 -0.66 10.90 -16.47
CA ASP A 490 -0.15 9.57 -16.76
C ASP A 490 -0.60 9.15 -18.14
N TRP A 491 0.37 8.91 -19.00
CA TRP A 491 0.10 8.63 -20.40
C TRP A 491 0.83 7.36 -20.82
N TYR A 492 0.07 6.41 -21.32
CA TYR A 492 0.53 5.07 -21.60
C TYR A 492 0.73 4.84 -23.09
N TRP A 493 1.90 4.30 -23.43
CA TRP A 493 2.28 3.97 -24.77
C TRP A 493 3.06 2.66 -24.82
N ASP A 494 2.60 1.72 -25.61
CA ASP A 494 3.30 0.46 -25.85
C ASP A 494 3.40 0.19 -27.35
N ARG A 495 4.58 0.44 -27.91
CA ARG A 495 4.92 0.14 -29.31
C ARG A 495 3.85 0.56 -30.32
N GLY A 496 3.45 1.81 -30.27
CA GLY A 496 2.45 2.39 -31.16
C GLY A 496 1.00 2.28 -30.67
N ARG A 497 0.76 1.69 -29.50
CA ARG A 497 -0.57 1.61 -28.88
C ARG A 497 -0.67 2.55 -27.70
N GLN A 498 -1.73 3.32 -27.67
CA GLN A 498 -2.07 4.18 -26.55
C GLN A 498 -3.09 3.48 -25.65
N HIS A 499 -2.93 3.59 -24.35
CA HIS A 499 -3.86 3.10 -23.34
C HIS A 499 -4.33 4.25 -22.45
N LEU A 500 -5.47 4.06 -21.77
CA LEU A 500 -6.05 5.02 -20.83
C LEU A 500 -6.14 6.46 -21.38
N ASP A 501 -6.42 6.60 -22.68
CA ASP A 501 -6.50 7.89 -23.37
C ASP A 501 -7.89 8.57 -23.26
N HIS A 502 -8.81 7.94 -22.55
CA HIS A 502 -10.20 8.40 -22.40
C HIS A 502 -10.29 9.77 -21.71
N TRP A 503 -9.42 10.06 -20.72
CA TRP A 503 -9.38 11.38 -20.10
C TRP A 503 -8.98 12.47 -21.12
N VAL A 504 -7.93 12.26 -21.89
CA VAL A 504 -7.49 13.23 -22.92
C VAL A 504 -8.61 13.47 -23.94
N LYS A 505 -9.32 12.41 -24.34
CA LYS A 505 -10.50 12.50 -25.23
C LYS A 505 -11.64 13.30 -24.60
N ALA A 506 -11.90 13.10 -23.32
CA ALA A 506 -12.91 13.85 -22.56
C ALA A 506 -12.49 15.30 -22.39
N TYR A 507 -11.22 15.56 -22.00
CA TYR A 507 -10.65 16.89 -21.86
C TYR A 507 -10.77 17.72 -23.16
N ARG A 508 -10.52 17.11 -24.33
CA ARG A 508 -10.71 17.80 -25.63
C ARG A 508 -12.15 18.23 -25.90
N ARG A 509 -13.13 17.55 -25.31
CA ARG A 509 -14.57 17.85 -25.41
C ARG A 509 -15.06 18.73 -24.25
N SER A 510 -14.26 18.91 -23.21
CA SER A 510 -14.58 19.73 -22.05
C SER A 510 -14.78 21.19 -22.45
N ARG A 511 -15.77 21.84 -21.85
CA ARG A 511 -16.07 23.27 -22.08
C ARG A 511 -15.01 24.18 -21.48
N TYR A 512 -14.41 23.76 -20.38
CA TYR A 512 -13.51 24.59 -19.57
C TYR A 512 -12.03 24.23 -19.70
N ARG A 513 -11.68 23.42 -20.72
CA ARG A 513 -10.29 23.02 -20.96
C ARG A 513 -9.29 24.19 -21.02
N SER A 514 -9.73 25.35 -21.52
CA SER A 514 -8.87 26.55 -21.64
C SER A 514 -8.42 27.13 -20.30
N TYR A 515 -9.04 26.71 -19.18
CA TYR A 515 -8.68 27.15 -17.85
C TYR A 515 -7.53 26.34 -17.23
N LEU A 516 -7.29 25.11 -17.69
CA LEU A 516 -6.30 24.20 -17.12
C LEU A 516 -5.30 23.76 -18.19
N LYS A 517 -4.00 23.91 -17.92
CA LYS A 517 -2.95 23.32 -18.76
C LYS A 517 -2.76 21.84 -18.44
N TRP A 518 -2.17 21.11 -19.38
CA TRP A 518 -1.78 19.73 -19.16
C TRP A 518 -0.53 19.36 -19.95
N ALA A 519 0.19 18.32 -19.50
CA ALA A 519 1.28 17.70 -20.23
C ALA A 519 1.31 16.20 -20.02
N VAL A 520 2.00 15.52 -20.90
CA VAL A 520 2.25 14.08 -20.81
C VAL A 520 3.20 13.79 -19.66
N MET A 521 2.80 12.87 -18.77
CA MET A 521 3.70 12.07 -17.98
C MET A 521 3.74 10.67 -18.60
N TRP A 522 4.82 10.36 -19.30
CA TRP A 522 4.96 9.11 -20.01
C TRP A 522 5.24 7.98 -19.01
N ALA A 523 4.23 7.17 -18.74
CA ALA A 523 4.29 5.96 -17.92
C ALA A 523 4.96 4.83 -18.69
N ASN A 524 6.27 4.91 -18.84
CA ASN A 524 7.12 4.05 -19.67
C ASN A 524 7.62 2.79 -18.95
N HIS A 525 6.78 2.14 -18.14
CA HIS A 525 7.13 0.91 -17.38
C HIS A 525 6.76 -0.39 -18.10
N ASN A 526 6.80 -0.39 -19.42
CA ASN A 526 6.62 -1.58 -20.25
C ASN A 526 7.80 -2.57 -20.07
N GLY A 527 7.63 -3.80 -20.55
CA GLY A 527 8.65 -4.84 -20.45
C GLY A 527 10.00 -4.45 -21.07
N ALA A 528 11.05 -5.15 -20.69
CA ALA A 528 12.40 -4.92 -21.19
C ALA A 528 12.45 -4.91 -22.73
N GLY A 529 13.29 -4.03 -23.30
CA GLY A 529 13.42 -3.84 -24.74
C GLY A 529 12.30 -3.05 -25.40
N SER A 530 11.45 -2.39 -24.61
CA SER A 530 10.36 -1.53 -25.13
C SER A 530 10.88 -0.18 -25.66
N HIS A 531 12.04 0.28 -25.22
CA HIS A 531 12.65 1.52 -25.68
C HIS A 531 13.62 1.26 -26.85
N SER A 532 13.34 1.90 -27.99
CA SER A 532 14.18 1.84 -29.19
C SER A 532 14.11 3.15 -29.94
N GLU A 533 15.04 3.38 -30.90
CA GLU A 533 14.98 4.59 -31.73
C GLU A 533 13.69 4.64 -32.55
N ALA A 534 13.24 3.52 -33.08
CA ALA A 534 12.00 3.45 -33.85
C ALA A 534 10.78 3.82 -33.02
N ASP A 535 10.69 3.30 -31.79
CA ASP A 535 9.60 3.62 -30.86
C ASP A 535 9.68 5.08 -30.39
N GLN A 536 10.88 5.59 -30.09
CA GLN A 536 11.09 6.99 -29.71
C GLN A 536 10.65 7.95 -30.83
N ARG A 537 10.94 7.62 -32.08
CA ARG A 537 10.44 8.38 -33.25
C ARG A 537 8.92 8.34 -33.31
N ALA A 538 8.33 7.18 -33.15
CA ALA A 538 6.88 7.00 -33.22
C ALA A 538 6.16 7.77 -32.12
N VAL A 539 6.58 7.62 -30.88
CA VAL A 539 5.97 8.32 -29.74
C VAL A 539 6.14 9.83 -29.82
N THR A 540 7.34 10.29 -30.23
CA THR A 540 7.59 11.75 -30.41
C THR A 540 6.73 12.33 -31.53
N ARG A 541 6.61 11.62 -32.67
CA ARG A 541 5.73 12.06 -33.76
C ARG A 541 4.30 12.16 -33.28
N PHE A 542 3.82 11.17 -32.49
CA PHE A 542 2.49 11.19 -31.93
C PHE A 542 2.24 12.43 -31.06
N TRP A 543 3.18 12.78 -30.17
CA TRP A 543 3.06 13.99 -29.33
C TRP A 543 3.02 15.28 -30.17
N ILE A 544 3.87 15.39 -31.19
CA ILE A 544 3.92 16.54 -32.10
C ILE A 544 2.58 16.70 -32.82
N ASP A 545 2.11 15.61 -33.44
CA ASP A 545 0.92 15.65 -34.29
C ASP A 545 -0.38 15.84 -33.53
N HIS A 546 -0.44 15.35 -32.28
CA HIS A 546 -1.69 15.31 -31.52
C HIS A 546 -1.77 16.25 -30.32
N TYR A 547 -0.63 16.63 -29.69
CA TYR A 547 -0.66 17.32 -28.40
C TYR A 547 0.05 18.66 -28.38
N PHE A 548 1.28 18.75 -28.90
CA PHE A 548 2.09 19.95 -28.74
C PHE A 548 1.49 21.22 -29.36
N GLY A 549 0.63 21.07 -30.39
CA GLY A 549 -0.12 22.15 -31.02
C GLY A 549 -1.33 22.65 -30.23
N MET A 550 -1.76 21.94 -29.18
CA MET A 550 -2.89 22.36 -28.35
C MET A 550 -2.51 23.64 -27.55
N PRO A 551 -3.36 24.68 -27.55
CA PRO A 551 -3.10 25.89 -26.76
C PRO A 551 -2.92 25.63 -25.26
N GLU A 552 -3.59 24.60 -24.74
CA GLU A 552 -3.57 24.21 -23.35
C GLU A 552 -2.38 23.29 -22.99
N TYR A 553 -1.60 22.82 -24.00
CA TYR A 553 -0.45 21.99 -23.71
C TYR A 553 0.64 22.79 -23.00
N MET A 554 1.11 22.28 -21.86
CA MET A 554 2.09 22.96 -21.01
C MET A 554 3.43 23.13 -21.73
N LYS A 555 4.00 24.35 -21.67
CA LYS A 555 5.31 24.68 -22.22
C LYS A 555 6.15 25.42 -21.18
N ILE A 556 7.43 25.16 -21.16
CA ILE A 556 8.46 25.87 -20.39
C ILE A 556 9.40 26.48 -21.41
N ASP A 557 9.56 27.79 -21.39
CA ASP A 557 10.38 28.55 -22.38
C ASP A 557 10.00 28.20 -23.82
N GLY A 558 8.71 28.04 -24.10
CA GLY A 558 8.18 27.67 -25.41
C GLY A 558 8.34 26.20 -25.78
N LYS A 559 9.08 25.41 -25.00
CA LYS A 559 9.29 23.97 -25.22
C LYS A 559 8.14 23.18 -24.62
N PRO A 560 7.46 22.30 -25.36
CA PRO A 560 6.51 21.37 -24.80
C PRO A 560 7.14 20.50 -23.69
N VAL A 561 6.39 20.26 -22.62
CA VAL A 561 6.85 19.48 -21.46
C VAL A 561 6.48 18.00 -21.65
N VAL A 562 7.43 17.11 -21.38
CA VAL A 562 7.19 15.67 -21.23
C VAL A 562 7.90 15.19 -19.97
N MET A 563 7.14 14.63 -19.04
CA MET A 563 7.72 13.94 -17.90
C MET A 563 7.87 12.46 -18.26
N VAL A 564 8.95 11.83 -17.82
CA VAL A 564 9.21 10.40 -18.00
C VAL A 564 9.15 9.72 -16.63
N TRP A 565 8.23 8.78 -16.49
CA TRP A 565 7.96 8.12 -15.21
C TRP A 565 9.11 7.21 -14.75
N SER A 566 9.73 6.45 -15.68
CA SER A 566 10.85 5.56 -15.36
C SER A 566 12.05 5.78 -16.30
N PRO A 567 12.90 6.79 -16.04
CA PRO A 567 14.17 6.94 -16.72
C PRO A 567 15.04 5.67 -16.62
N GLN A 568 14.94 4.91 -15.53
CA GLN A 568 15.67 3.68 -15.29
C GLN A 568 15.32 2.57 -16.28
N ASN A 569 14.07 2.49 -16.75
CA ASN A 569 13.69 1.54 -17.79
C ASN A 569 14.32 1.91 -19.15
N MET A 570 14.39 3.20 -19.47
CA MET A 570 15.13 3.65 -20.64
C MET A 570 16.62 3.31 -20.52
N GLU A 571 17.20 3.55 -19.36
CA GLU A 571 18.62 3.24 -19.11
C GLU A 571 18.93 1.76 -19.25
N LYS A 572 18.09 0.88 -18.70
CA LYS A 572 18.24 -0.58 -18.82
C LYS A 572 18.26 -1.05 -20.29
N ASP A 573 17.40 -0.44 -21.11
CA ASP A 573 17.30 -0.81 -22.53
C ASP A 573 18.41 -0.17 -23.40
N LEU A 574 18.90 1.03 -23.05
CA LEU A 574 19.68 1.88 -23.94
C LEU A 574 21.04 2.32 -23.39
N GLY A 575 21.26 2.20 -22.06
CA GLY A 575 22.37 2.85 -21.37
C GLY A 575 22.21 4.39 -21.31
N GLU A 576 23.01 5.08 -20.49
CA GLU A 576 22.93 6.54 -20.31
C GLU A 576 23.11 7.30 -21.62
N GLY A 577 24.13 6.96 -22.38
CA GLY A 577 24.40 7.57 -23.68
C GLY A 577 23.31 7.32 -24.73
N GLY A 578 22.66 6.16 -24.65
CA GLY A 578 21.48 5.85 -25.48
C GLY A 578 20.28 6.70 -25.12
N CYS A 579 20.01 6.88 -23.81
CA CYS A 579 18.94 7.75 -23.33
C CYS A 579 19.11 9.17 -23.86
N ARG A 580 20.28 9.78 -23.65
CA ARG A 580 20.59 11.12 -24.16
C ARG A 580 20.35 11.22 -25.66
N ARG A 581 20.88 10.28 -26.43
CA ARG A 581 20.71 10.28 -27.89
C ARG A 581 19.24 10.27 -28.31
N LEU A 582 18.39 9.49 -27.65
CA LEU A 582 16.98 9.40 -27.99
C LEU A 582 16.19 10.63 -27.54
N LEU A 583 16.49 11.22 -26.38
CA LEU A 583 15.89 12.47 -25.96
C LEU A 583 16.31 13.64 -26.88
N ASP A 584 17.56 13.67 -27.33
CA ASP A 584 18.05 14.69 -28.28
C ASP A 584 17.45 14.49 -29.68
N LEU A 585 17.21 13.24 -30.11
CA LEU A 585 16.42 12.93 -31.29
C LEU A 585 15.02 13.53 -31.23
N SER A 586 14.33 13.32 -30.09
CA SER A 586 13.00 13.89 -29.89
C SER A 586 13.00 15.41 -29.91
N ARG A 587 14.03 16.05 -29.32
CA ARG A 587 14.21 17.50 -29.38
C ARG A 587 14.43 17.99 -30.79
N GLN A 588 15.19 17.23 -31.59
CA GLN A 588 15.41 17.58 -32.98
C GLN A 588 14.13 17.46 -33.79
N MET A 589 13.35 16.39 -33.64
CA MET A 589 12.05 16.23 -34.28
C MET A 589 11.08 17.38 -33.92
N ALA A 590 11.10 17.84 -32.67
CA ALA A 590 10.29 18.96 -32.24
C ALA A 590 10.77 20.28 -32.90
N ARG A 591 12.09 20.50 -33.04
CA ARG A 591 12.62 21.67 -33.77
C ARG A 591 12.21 21.66 -35.24
N ASP A 592 12.28 20.49 -35.88
CA ASP A 592 11.87 20.34 -37.29
C ASP A 592 10.37 20.62 -37.49
N ALA A 593 9.59 20.46 -36.41
CA ALA A 593 8.16 20.78 -36.35
C ALA A 593 7.86 22.22 -35.88
N GLY A 594 8.90 23.07 -35.69
CA GLY A 594 8.74 24.49 -35.33
C GLY A 594 8.69 24.80 -33.83
N TYR A 595 9.01 23.86 -32.94
CA TYR A 595 9.16 24.10 -31.51
C TYR A 595 10.62 24.35 -31.13
N PRO A 596 10.94 25.05 -30.02
CA PRO A 596 12.34 25.25 -29.60
C PRO A 596 13.05 23.98 -29.14
N GLY A 597 12.33 22.89 -29.00
CA GLY A 597 12.75 21.59 -28.49
C GLY A 597 11.69 21.00 -27.58
N ILE A 598 12.06 20.07 -26.71
CA ILE A 598 11.20 19.47 -25.66
C ILE A 598 11.88 19.67 -24.33
N TRP A 599 11.10 20.01 -23.29
CA TRP A 599 11.54 20.05 -21.90
C TRP A 599 11.22 18.69 -21.25
N PHE A 600 12.27 17.91 -20.93
CA PHE A 600 12.12 16.60 -20.34
C PHE A 600 12.32 16.65 -18.83
N ILE A 601 11.33 16.14 -18.07
CA ILE A 601 11.39 15.99 -16.61
C ILE A 601 11.60 14.50 -16.29
N ALA A 602 12.62 14.18 -15.48
CA ALA A 602 12.84 12.83 -14.98
C ALA A 602 12.07 12.60 -13.68
N MET A 603 11.28 11.52 -13.60
CA MET A 603 10.84 11.00 -12.33
C MET A 603 12.02 10.31 -11.65
N LYS A 604 12.52 10.92 -10.58
CA LYS A 604 13.69 10.42 -9.85
C LYS A 604 13.31 9.27 -8.92
N TRP A 605 14.12 8.23 -8.92
CA TRP A 605 14.00 7.09 -8.03
C TRP A 605 15.39 6.52 -7.70
N PRO A 606 15.71 6.14 -6.45
CA PRO A 606 14.89 6.35 -5.25
C PRO A 606 14.77 7.83 -4.86
N GLU A 607 13.63 8.19 -4.30
CA GLU A 607 13.33 9.59 -3.95
C GLU A 607 14.35 10.20 -2.98
N VAL A 608 14.88 9.37 -2.11
CA VAL A 608 15.72 9.80 -0.98
C VAL A 608 17.18 10.06 -1.31
N ASP A 609 17.64 9.55 -2.44
CA ASP A 609 19.02 9.78 -2.86
C ASP A 609 19.17 11.18 -3.49
N THR A 610 19.65 12.12 -2.69
CA THR A 610 19.87 13.51 -3.07
C THR A 610 21.35 13.82 -3.36
N THR A 611 22.15 12.81 -3.71
CA THR A 611 23.56 13.01 -3.97
C THR A 611 23.82 13.69 -5.34
N PRO A 612 24.91 14.47 -5.47
CA PRO A 612 25.30 15.03 -6.75
C PRO A 612 25.52 13.99 -7.84
N GLU A 613 25.97 12.81 -7.50
CA GLU A 613 26.18 11.69 -8.44
C GLU A 613 24.85 11.23 -9.04
N THR A 614 23.84 10.97 -8.20
CA THR A 614 22.52 10.53 -8.67
C THR A 614 21.83 11.59 -9.51
N VAL A 615 21.89 12.86 -9.10
CA VAL A 615 21.28 13.95 -9.89
C VAL A 615 22.06 14.19 -11.19
N GLY A 616 23.39 14.07 -11.13
CA GLY A 616 24.27 14.17 -12.28
C GLY A 616 23.95 13.13 -13.37
N LYS A 617 23.63 11.92 -12.96
CA LYS A 617 23.20 10.85 -13.84
C LYS A 617 21.98 11.24 -14.72
N TYR A 618 20.94 11.84 -14.13
CA TYR A 618 19.76 12.28 -14.90
C TYR A 618 20.12 13.42 -15.89
N ARG A 619 21.00 14.34 -15.50
CA ARG A 619 21.55 15.35 -16.42
C ARG A 619 22.27 14.68 -17.60
N ASP A 620 23.10 13.66 -17.31
CA ASP A 620 23.89 12.97 -18.33
C ASP A 620 23.04 12.08 -19.24
N MET A 621 21.90 11.59 -18.74
CA MET A 621 20.86 10.97 -19.55
C MET A 621 20.07 11.97 -20.42
N GLY A 622 20.25 13.26 -20.22
CA GLY A 622 19.65 14.31 -21.07
C GLY A 622 18.38 14.94 -20.55
N PHE A 623 18.05 14.79 -19.28
CA PHE A 623 16.90 15.45 -18.67
C PHE A 623 17.20 16.92 -18.31
N ASP A 624 16.18 17.77 -18.35
CA ASP A 624 16.27 19.20 -18.06
C ASP A 624 15.86 19.52 -16.59
N MET A 625 15.13 18.61 -15.94
CA MET A 625 14.58 18.77 -14.59
C MET A 625 14.31 17.40 -13.97
N THR A 626 14.27 17.33 -12.64
CA THR A 626 13.82 16.14 -11.90
C THR A 626 12.56 16.43 -11.10
N SER A 627 11.79 15.38 -10.78
CA SER A 627 10.67 15.39 -9.86
C SER A 627 10.52 14.02 -9.19
N ILE A 628 9.53 13.87 -8.31
CA ILE A 628 9.27 12.63 -7.57
C ILE A 628 7.77 12.37 -7.56
N TYR A 629 7.39 11.10 -7.71
CA TYR A 629 5.98 10.68 -7.70
C TYR A 629 5.44 10.57 -6.27
N HIS A 630 6.11 9.76 -5.45
CA HIS A 630 5.76 9.56 -4.06
C HIS A 630 6.94 9.89 -3.16
N TYR A 631 6.63 10.39 -1.99
CA TYR A 631 7.58 10.51 -0.89
C TYR A 631 7.03 9.76 0.31
N MET A 632 7.68 8.65 0.67
CA MET A 632 7.23 7.79 1.75
C MET A 632 7.65 8.28 3.13
N GLY A 633 8.56 9.24 3.19
CA GLY A 633 9.14 9.74 4.43
C GLY A 633 10.28 8.87 4.94
N HIS A 634 11.18 9.49 5.70
CA HIS A 634 12.28 8.81 6.37
C HIS A 634 12.09 8.90 7.87
N GLY A 635 12.27 7.81 8.53
CA GLY A 635 12.50 7.79 9.96
C GLY A 635 11.49 7.02 10.80
N GLY A 636 12.02 6.31 11.77
CA GLY A 636 11.31 5.88 12.95
C GLY A 636 10.47 4.63 12.84
N GLN A 637 10.55 3.87 11.75
CA GLN A 637 9.71 2.69 11.60
C GLN A 637 10.49 1.42 11.41
N ALA A 638 9.98 0.36 12.01
CA ALA A 638 10.46 -0.98 11.73
C ALA A 638 10.14 -1.32 10.25
N PRO A 639 11.15 -1.60 9.40
CA PRO A 639 10.96 -1.80 7.97
C PRO A 639 10.00 -2.93 7.60
N ASP A 640 9.77 -3.87 8.51
CA ASP A 640 8.88 -5.00 8.30
C ASP A 640 7.39 -4.68 8.46
N THR A 641 7.03 -3.52 9.02
CA THR A 641 5.63 -3.17 9.28
C THR A 641 4.86 -2.77 8.02
N ARG A 642 5.54 -2.24 7.00
CA ARG A 642 4.94 -1.61 5.80
C ARG A 642 3.85 -0.59 6.13
N ARG A 643 3.89 -0.04 7.35
CA ARG A 643 2.97 0.98 7.83
C ARG A 643 3.75 2.19 8.30
N TYR A 644 3.44 3.35 7.72
CA TYR A 644 4.16 4.59 7.93
C TYR A 644 3.19 5.66 8.45
N ASP A 645 3.66 6.50 9.37
CA ASP A 645 2.85 7.62 9.86
C ASP A 645 3.04 8.83 8.93
N PHE A 646 1.94 9.35 8.40
CA PHE A 646 1.94 10.53 7.54
C PHE A 646 2.54 11.77 8.23
N LYS A 647 2.55 11.80 9.55
CA LYS A 647 3.26 12.82 10.31
C LYS A 647 4.74 12.92 9.87
N TRP A 648 5.41 11.77 9.68
CA TRP A 648 6.82 11.75 9.25
C TRP A 648 6.98 12.26 7.83
N VAL A 649 6.06 11.91 6.94
CA VAL A 649 6.03 12.46 5.57
C VAL A 649 5.93 13.99 5.65
N ALA A 650 4.99 14.49 6.43
CA ALA A 650 4.78 15.94 6.59
C ALA A 650 5.97 16.66 7.23
N GLU A 651 6.69 15.98 8.13
CA GLU A 651 7.84 16.56 8.82
C GLU A 651 9.14 16.54 8.02
N SER A 652 9.27 15.62 7.04
CA SER A 652 10.54 15.38 6.34
C SER A 652 10.51 15.66 4.83
N ASN A 653 9.35 15.89 4.21
CA ASN A 653 9.28 16.11 2.76
C ASN A 653 10.15 17.30 2.29
N HIS A 654 10.28 18.34 3.10
CA HIS A 654 11.11 19.51 2.79
C HIS A 654 12.61 19.19 2.67
N ALA A 655 13.13 18.25 3.48
CA ALA A 655 14.54 17.89 3.45
C ALA A 655 14.98 17.33 2.11
N LEU A 656 14.06 16.64 1.42
CA LEU A 656 14.26 16.18 0.06
C LEU A 656 14.49 17.34 -0.92
N TRP A 657 13.64 18.37 -0.88
CA TRP A 657 13.75 19.52 -1.77
C TRP A 657 15.05 20.29 -1.51
N GLU A 658 15.38 20.48 -0.24
CA GLU A 658 16.63 21.14 0.19
C GLU A 658 17.86 20.36 -0.28
N GLY A 659 17.88 19.05 -0.11
CA GLY A 659 18.98 18.20 -0.56
C GLY A 659 19.19 18.25 -2.07
N LEU A 660 18.12 18.18 -2.87
CA LEU A 660 18.19 18.30 -4.33
C LEU A 660 18.62 19.69 -4.78
N GLN A 661 18.11 20.75 -4.15
CA GLN A 661 18.50 22.12 -4.43
C GLN A 661 19.99 22.37 -4.16
N GLN A 662 20.53 21.78 -3.08
CA GLN A 662 21.94 21.92 -2.73
C GLN A 662 22.89 21.31 -3.75
N THR A 663 22.45 20.33 -4.56
CA THR A 663 23.29 19.78 -5.62
C THR A 663 23.60 20.79 -6.73
N GLY A 664 22.67 21.72 -7.00
CA GLY A 664 22.80 22.73 -8.05
C GLY A 664 22.96 22.18 -9.48
N ILE A 665 22.69 20.89 -9.69
CA ILE A 665 22.96 20.18 -10.96
C ILE A 665 21.79 20.28 -11.93
N LEU A 666 20.57 20.03 -11.48
CA LEU A 666 19.35 20.14 -12.26
C LEU A 666 18.28 20.90 -11.47
N PRO A 667 17.44 21.69 -12.13
CA PRO A 667 16.22 22.17 -11.51
C PRO A 667 15.36 21.02 -10.98
N PHE A 668 14.64 21.28 -9.90
CA PHE A 668 13.75 20.33 -9.29
C PHE A 668 12.31 20.87 -9.28
N LEU A 669 11.33 20.01 -9.59
CA LEU A 669 9.91 20.29 -9.45
C LEU A 669 9.45 19.73 -8.10
N PRO A 670 9.33 20.55 -7.03
CA PRO A 670 8.98 20.09 -5.70
C PRO A 670 7.61 19.41 -5.67
N ASN A 671 7.58 18.22 -5.10
CA ASN A 671 6.38 17.44 -4.90
C ASN A 671 5.78 17.67 -3.51
N LEU A 672 4.47 17.87 -3.45
CA LEU A 672 3.71 17.88 -2.21
C LEU A 672 3.06 16.51 -2.07
N SER A 673 3.61 15.68 -1.19
CA SER A 673 3.15 14.30 -1.03
C SER A 673 1.73 14.23 -0.47
N THR A 674 0.88 13.42 -1.10
CA THR A 674 -0.53 13.24 -0.72
C THR A 674 -0.81 11.94 0.02
N GLY A 675 0.24 11.15 0.28
CA GLY A 675 0.17 9.89 1.02
C GLY A 675 0.31 8.66 0.13
N TRP A 676 0.13 7.48 0.74
CA TRP A 676 0.18 6.18 0.07
C TRP A 676 -0.61 5.14 0.86
N ASP A 677 -1.36 4.30 0.20
CA ASP A 677 -1.96 3.09 0.77
C ASP A 677 -2.47 2.20 -0.37
N ASP A 678 -1.67 1.23 -0.76
CA ASP A 678 -1.95 0.34 -1.89
C ASP A 678 -2.65 -0.97 -1.50
N ARG A 679 -3.24 -1.04 -0.32
CA ARG A 679 -4.05 -2.20 0.11
C ARG A 679 -5.18 -2.56 -0.86
N PRO A 680 -5.84 -1.65 -1.59
CA PRO A 680 -6.80 -2.02 -2.64
C PRO A 680 -6.22 -2.92 -3.74
N TRP A 681 -4.93 -2.82 -4.01
CA TRP A 681 -4.23 -3.64 -5.02
C TRP A 681 -3.57 -4.88 -4.42
N HIS A 682 -3.02 -4.77 -3.21
CA HIS A 682 -2.12 -5.77 -2.65
C HIS A 682 -2.65 -6.44 -1.37
N GLY A 683 -3.84 -6.04 -0.87
CA GLY A 683 -4.38 -6.55 0.39
C GLY A 683 -3.41 -6.35 1.55
N ASP A 684 -3.26 -7.35 2.41
CA ASP A 684 -2.37 -7.31 3.57
C ASP A 684 -0.87 -7.24 3.22
N ARG A 685 -0.52 -7.42 1.94
CA ARG A 685 0.84 -7.23 1.45
C ARG A 685 1.14 -5.79 1.05
N GLY A 686 0.13 -4.94 1.04
CA GLY A 686 0.26 -3.54 0.71
C GLY A 686 1.04 -2.74 1.74
N THR A 687 1.47 -1.55 1.33
CA THR A 687 2.09 -0.54 2.18
C THR A 687 1.06 0.52 2.51
N GLU A 688 1.00 0.97 3.74
CA GLU A 688 0.06 1.98 4.21
C GLU A 688 0.79 3.13 4.89
N ILE A 689 0.55 4.36 4.44
CA ILE A 689 0.87 5.57 5.21
C ILE A 689 -0.42 6.02 5.90
N PHE A 690 -0.53 5.69 7.19
CA PHE A 690 -1.69 6.01 8.01
C PHE A 690 -1.61 7.42 8.62
N GLY A 691 -2.70 7.90 9.20
CA GLY A 691 -2.73 9.18 9.92
C GLY A 691 -2.71 10.40 9.00
N LYS A 692 -3.05 10.24 7.72
CA LYS A 692 -3.21 11.33 6.78
C LYS A 692 -4.27 12.32 7.30
N SER A 693 -3.97 13.61 7.25
CA SER A 693 -4.87 14.65 7.73
C SER A 693 -4.67 15.98 6.99
N VAL A 694 -5.68 16.83 7.02
CA VAL A 694 -5.62 18.19 6.47
C VAL A 694 -4.51 19.01 7.14
N ASP A 695 -4.31 18.85 8.45
CA ASP A 695 -3.29 19.60 9.19
C ASP A 695 -1.87 19.19 8.81
N HIS A 696 -1.63 17.91 8.64
CA HIS A 696 -0.33 17.42 8.15
C HIS A 696 -0.06 17.91 6.73
N PHE A 697 -1.07 17.88 5.85
CA PHE A 697 -0.90 18.38 4.49
C PHE A 697 -0.73 19.92 4.46
N ARG A 698 -1.39 20.66 5.35
CA ARG A 698 -1.18 22.10 5.53
C ARG A 698 0.27 22.40 5.90
N ARG A 699 0.88 21.58 6.73
CA ARG A 699 2.31 21.70 7.05
C ARG A 699 3.19 21.53 5.80
N ILE A 700 2.94 20.47 4.99
CA ILE A 700 3.66 20.26 3.73
C ILE A 700 3.55 21.52 2.83
N CYS A 701 2.35 22.06 2.68
CA CYS A 701 2.14 23.29 1.90
C CYS A 701 2.92 24.49 2.45
N ALA A 702 2.92 24.68 3.78
CA ALA A 702 3.64 25.78 4.41
C ALA A 702 5.17 25.65 4.23
N ASP A 703 5.70 24.43 4.39
CA ASP A 703 7.11 24.15 4.15
C ASP A 703 7.49 24.33 2.68
N ALA A 704 6.63 23.89 1.75
CA ALA A 704 6.81 24.06 0.32
C ALA A 704 6.81 25.54 -0.08
N LYS A 705 5.91 26.35 0.51
CA LYS A 705 5.93 27.80 0.25
C LYS A 705 7.20 28.43 0.76
N ARG A 706 7.63 28.09 1.97
CA ARG A 706 8.90 28.61 2.54
C ARG A 706 10.09 28.24 1.66
N PHE A 707 10.16 27.01 1.20
CA PHE A 707 11.18 26.54 0.26
C PHE A 707 11.12 27.32 -1.06
N ALA A 708 9.94 27.48 -1.65
CA ALA A 708 9.73 28.21 -2.89
C ALA A 708 10.15 29.68 -2.79
N ASP A 709 9.83 30.32 -1.67
CA ASP A 709 10.19 31.72 -1.40
C ASP A 709 11.71 31.91 -1.27
N THR A 710 12.41 30.95 -0.63
CA THR A 710 13.85 31.04 -0.40
C THR A 710 14.69 30.60 -1.59
N SER A 711 14.22 29.60 -2.35
CA SER A 711 14.94 29.04 -3.51
C SER A 711 14.63 29.75 -4.82
N GLY A 712 13.55 30.58 -4.87
CA GLY A 712 13.06 31.19 -6.09
C GLY A 712 12.27 30.27 -7.02
N VAL A 713 12.05 29.01 -6.62
CA VAL A 713 11.21 28.05 -7.37
C VAL A 713 9.76 28.49 -7.26
N LYS A 714 9.08 28.66 -8.39
CA LYS A 714 7.66 29.10 -8.43
C LYS A 714 6.71 28.01 -8.94
N ARG A 715 7.24 26.88 -9.37
CA ARG A 715 6.45 25.75 -9.87
C ARG A 715 6.55 24.56 -8.94
N LEU A 716 5.41 24.01 -8.53
CA LEU A 716 5.29 22.88 -7.61
C LEU A 716 4.22 21.89 -8.12
N VAL A 717 4.21 20.66 -7.60
CA VAL A 717 3.26 19.62 -8.02
C VAL A 717 2.69 18.84 -6.84
N LEU A 718 1.37 18.67 -6.80
CA LEU A 718 0.70 17.69 -5.93
C LEU A 718 1.01 16.29 -6.46
N ALA A 719 1.45 15.40 -5.61
CA ALA A 719 1.97 14.10 -6.02
C ALA A 719 1.33 12.95 -5.24
N PRO A 720 0.38 12.23 -5.86
CA PRO A 720 -0.52 12.58 -6.98
C PRO A 720 -1.86 13.18 -6.56
N LEU A 721 -2.72 13.49 -7.56
CA LEU A 721 -4.04 14.08 -7.34
C LEU A 721 -5.12 13.05 -7.04
N ASN A 722 -5.16 11.96 -7.79
CA ASN A 722 -6.29 11.04 -7.85
C ASN A 722 -5.89 9.55 -8.01
N GLU A 723 -4.75 9.17 -7.46
CA GLU A 723 -4.32 7.77 -7.40
C GLU A 723 -5.05 7.04 -6.25
N TRP A 724 -6.36 6.83 -6.44
CA TRP A 724 -7.28 6.31 -5.41
C TRP A 724 -6.91 4.91 -4.93
N GLY A 725 -6.46 4.05 -5.86
CA GLY A 725 -6.07 2.68 -5.57
C GLY A 725 -4.80 2.58 -4.73
N GLU A 726 -3.97 3.62 -4.76
CA GLU A 726 -2.73 3.73 -4.00
C GLU A 726 -2.86 4.66 -2.79
N GLY A 727 -4.08 5.13 -2.48
CA GLY A 727 -4.31 6.03 -1.35
C GLY A 727 -3.62 7.39 -1.47
N SER A 728 -3.16 7.73 -2.66
CA SER A 728 -2.45 8.96 -2.98
C SER A 728 -3.39 9.92 -3.71
N TYR A 729 -4.11 10.74 -2.96
CA TYR A 729 -5.14 11.62 -3.52
C TYR A 729 -5.27 12.93 -2.76
N ALA A 730 -5.51 13.99 -3.50
CA ALA A 730 -5.86 15.32 -3.02
C ALA A 730 -7.20 15.79 -3.62
N GLU A 731 -7.72 15.13 -4.66
CA GLU A 731 -9.02 15.44 -5.24
C GLU A 731 -10.10 15.44 -4.15
N PRO A 732 -11.06 16.38 -4.16
CA PRO A 732 -12.09 16.46 -3.12
C PRO A 732 -12.85 15.14 -2.91
N ASN A 733 -12.92 14.70 -1.67
CA ASN A 733 -13.35 13.35 -1.30
C ASN A 733 -14.14 13.33 0.01
N THR A 734 -14.67 12.15 0.35
CA THR A 734 -15.51 11.96 1.53
C THR A 734 -14.74 12.15 2.84
N GLU A 735 -13.46 11.78 2.87
CA GLU A 735 -12.63 11.82 4.07
C GLU A 735 -12.23 13.25 4.46
N PHE A 736 -11.76 14.05 3.49
CA PHE A 736 -11.18 15.38 3.74
C PHE A 736 -12.00 16.54 3.17
N GLY A 737 -13.10 16.27 2.46
CA GLY A 737 -13.84 17.31 1.76
C GLY A 737 -12.94 18.02 0.73
N PHE A 738 -12.91 19.34 0.79
CA PHE A 738 -12.01 20.20 0.01
C PHE A 738 -10.70 20.54 0.74
N GLY A 739 -10.45 19.96 1.91
CA GLY A 739 -9.39 20.42 2.81
C GLY A 739 -7.99 20.47 2.19
N PHE A 740 -7.62 19.51 1.32
CA PHE A 740 -6.31 19.54 0.65
C PHE A 740 -6.23 20.67 -0.38
N TYR A 741 -7.28 20.90 -1.14
CA TYR A 741 -7.37 22.02 -2.07
C TYR A 741 -7.36 23.37 -1.35
N GLU A 742 -8.05 23.45 -0.22
CA GLU A 742 -8.06 24.65 0.64
C GLU A 742 -6.67 24.94 1.21
N CYS A 743 -5.91 23.94 1.61
CA CYS A 743 -4.51 24.10 2.01
C CYS A 743 -3.66 24.72 0.89
N VAL A 744 -3.83 24.28 -0.34
CA VAL A 744 -3.11 24.85 -1.50
C VAL A 744 -3.48 26.32 -1.70
N ARG A 745 -4.78 26.64 -1.85
CA ARG A 745 -5.19 28.03 -2.13
C ARG A 745 -4.82 28.98 -1.00
N GLU A 746 -5.02 28.60 0.26
CA GLU A 746 -4.76 29.47 1.42
C GLU A 746 -3.26 29.70 1.63
N THR A 747 -2.43 28.77 1.22
CA THR A 747 -0.97 28.87 1.36
C THR A 747 -0.33 29.69 0.23
N PHE A 748 -0.73 29.45 -1.00
CA PHE A 748 -0.02 30.00 -2.17
C PHE A 748 -0.70 31.20 -2.81
N PHE A 749 -1.96 31.45 -2.52
CA PHE A 749 -2.71 32.54 -3.17
C PHE A 749 -3.36 33.45 -2.14
N PRO A 750 -3.17 34.77 -2.24
CA PRO A 750 -3.91 35.68 -1.39
C PRO A 750 -5.40 35.66 -1.78
N PRO A 751 -6.32 35.84 -0.82
CA PRO A 751 -7.74 35.91 -1.13
C PRO A 751 -8.03 37.08 -2.09
N PRO A 752 -8.78 36.84 -3.18
CA PRO A 752 -9.25 37.90 -4.06
C PRO A 752 -10.14 38.91 -3.30
N ALA A 753 -10.38 40.08 -3.89
CA ALA A 753 -11.20 41.15 -3.28
C ALA A 753 -12.64 40.72 -2.97
N GLY A 754 -13.13 39.65 -3.27
CA GLY A 754 -14.46 39.10 -2.89
C GLY A 754 -14.37 37.83 -2.02
N GLY A 755 -13.16 37.49 -1.53
CA GLY A 755 -12.86 36.22 -0.91
C GLY A 755 -12.59 35.12 -1.93
N TYR A 756 -12.21 33.94 -1.45
CA TYR A 756 -12.02 32.78 -2.32
C TYR A 756 -13.34 32.33 -2.97
N PRO A 757 -13.30 31.75 -4.18
CA PRO A 757 -14.45 31.07 -4.74
C PRO A 757 -14.97 30.03 -3.72
N ARG A 758 -16.30 29.98 -3.56
CA ARG A 758 -16.92 29.01 -2.64
C ARG A 758 -16.83 27.61 -3.23
N ASN A 759 -16.26 26.69 -2.49
CA ASN A 759 -16.28 25.27 -2.84
C ASN A 759 -17.70 24.70 -2.68
N PHE A 760 -18.19 23.99 -3.68
CA PHE A 760 -19.49 23.32 -3.68
C PHE A 760 -19.44 22.08 -4.56
N VAL A 761 -20.39 21.17 -4.34
CA VAL A 761 -20.48 19.89 -5.02
C VAL A 761 -21.62 19.88 -6.04
N PRO A 762 -21.63 18.96 -7.03
CA PRO A 762 -22.66 18.90 -8.06
C PRO A 762 -24.08 18.97 -7.52
N LYS A 763 -24.38 18.27 -6.45
CA LYS A 763 -25.74 18.26 -5.85
C LYS A 763 -26.19 19.60 -5.31
N ASP A 764 -25.27 20.51 -4.95
CA ASP A 764 -25.62 21.86 -4.49
C ASP A 764 -26.26 22.73 -5.58
N VAL A 765 -26.05 22.36 -6.86
CA VAL A 765 -26.62 23.03 -8.04
C VAL A 765 -27.55 22.11 -8.85
N GLY A 766 -27.91 20.97 -8.29
CA GLY A 766 -28.85 20.01 -8.91
C GLY A 766 -28.26 19.12 -9.99
N LEU A 767 -26.92 18.94 -10.00
CA LEU A 767 -26.19 18.05 -10.89
C LEU A 767 -25.69 16.82 -10.14
N GLY A 768 -25.22 15.78 -10.89
CA GLY A 768 -24.69 14.54 -10.31
C GLY A 768 -25.65 13.80 -9.35
N PRO A 769 -25.13 12.86 -8.53
CA PRO A 769 -23.77 12.36 -8.56
C PRO A 769 -23.43 11.68 -9.89
N TYR A 770 -22.13 11.57 -10.20
CA TYR A 770 -21.62 10.93 -11.41
C TYR A 770 -21.22 9.48 -11.16
N ASP A 771 -21.89 8.81 -10.24
CA ASP A 771 -21.61 7.40 -9.97
C ASP A 771 -21.83 6.55 -11.21
N LEU A 772 -20.85 5.73 -11.55
CA LEU A 772 -21.02 4.67 -12.53
C LEU A 772 -22.15 3.73 -12.07
N PRO A 773 -23.00 3.27 -12.97
CA PRO A 773 -24.06 2.33 -12.60
C PRO A 773 -23.43 1.04 -12.07
N LEU A 774 -23.90 0.62 -10.90
CA LEU A 774 -23.57 -0.71 -10.41
C LEU A 774 -24.19 -1.73 -11.38
N PRO A 775 -23.44 -2.75 -11.83
CA PRO A 775 -24.04 -3.85 -12.57
C PRO A 775 -25.08 -4.50 -11.67
N GLU A 776 -26.23 -4.84 -12.24
CA GLU A 776 -27.17 -5.71 -11.52
C GLU A 776 -26.43 -6.99 -11.12
N PRO A 777 -26.58 -7.46 -9.86
CA PRO A 777 -25.96 -8.71 -9.48
C PRO A 777 -26.43 -9.80 -10.44
N PRO A 778 -25.55 -10.47 -11.17
CA PRO A 778 -25.94 -11.53 -12.09
C PRO A 778 -26.61 -12.64 -11.28
N LYS A 779 -27.53 -13.37 -11.92
CA LYS A 779 -28.04 -14.61 -11.36
C LYS A 779 -26.84 -15.52 -11.02
N ARG A 780 -26.93 -16.27 -9.91
CA ARG A 780 -25.91 -17.24 -9.53
C ARG A 780 -25.59 -18.13 -10.74
N VAL A 781 -24.44 -17.94 -11.35
CA VAL A 781 -23.95 -18.71 -12.49
C VAL A 781 -22.69 -19.41 -12.05
N THR A 782 -22.66 -20.72 -12.16
CA THR A 782 -21.52 -21.57 -11.75
C THR A 782 -20.80 -22.20 -12.95
N ALA A 783 -21.30 -21.97 -14.16
CA ALA A 783 -20.69 -22.47 -15.39
C ALA A 783 -21.02 -21.53 -16.57
N TRP A 784 -20.04 -21.30 -17.40
CA TRP A 784 -20.15 -20.51 -18.63
C TRP A 784 -19.72 -21.35 -19.82
N ASP A 785 -20.62 -21.50 -20.80
CA ASP A 785 -20.29 -22.13 -22.07
C ASP A 785 -20.02 -21.06 -23.13
N PHE A 786 -18.74 -20.83 -23.36
CA PHE A 786 -18.27 -19.81 -24.30
C PHE A 786 -18.52 -20.12 -25.78
N ARG A 787 -19.10 -21.27 -26.11
CA ARG A 787 -19.56 -21.60 -27.46
C ARG A 787 -20.85 -20.84 -27.86
N SER A 788 -21.53 -20.27 -26.91
CA SER A 788 -22.68 -19.38 -27.17
C SER A 788 -22.19 -17.96 -27.46
N VAL A 789 -22.82 -17.33 -28.48
CA VAL A 789 -22.38 -16.01 -29.01
C VAL A 789 -22.56 -14.87 -27.98
N ALA A 790 -23.42 -15.02 -27.02
CA ALA A 790 -23.73 -14.01 -26.00
C ALA A 790 -23.17 -14.43 -24.63
N GLN A 791 -22.04 -13.83 -24.23
CA GLN A 791 -21.50 -13.94 -22.88
C GLN A 791 -21.47 -12.56 -22.21
N PRO A 792 -22.63 -11.98 -21.88
CA PRO A 792 -22.72 -10.60 -21.40
C PRO A 792 -22.01 -10.39 -20.07
N ASP A 793 -21.73 -11.48 -19.35
CA ASP A 793 -21.08 -11.43 -18.05
C ASP A 793 -19.57 -11.29 -18.12
N TRP A 794 -18.96 -11.59 -19.26
CA TRP A 794 -17.52 -11.53 -19.46
C TRP A 794 -17.11 -10.36 -20.35
N ARG A 795 -16.06 -9.68 -19.98
CA ARG A 795 -15.54 -8.55 -20.75
C ARG A 795 -14.01 -8.42 -20.66
N ALA A 796 -13.44 -7.71 -21.61
CA ALA A 796 -12.07 -7.30 -21.55
C ALA A 796 -11.87 -6.34 -20.36
N LEU A 797 -10.96 -6.67 -19.46
CA LEU A 797 -10.56 -5.78 -18.37
C LEU A 797 -9.34 -4.97 -18.78
N MET A 798 -8.27 -5.64 -19.21
CA MET A 798 -7.00 -5.02 -19.51
C MET A 798 -6.26 -5.80 -20.59
N GLY A 799 -5.60 -5.11 -21.51
CA GLY A 799 -4.66 -5.70 -22.45
C GLY A 799 -5.20 -6.80 -23.37
N VAL A 800 -6.51 -6.87 -23.61
CA VAL A 800 -7.14 -7.87 -24.47
C VAL A 800 -8.27 -7.29 -25.31
N THR A 801 -8.56 -7.96 -26.41
CA THR A 801 -9.84 -7.87 -27.13
C THR A 801 -10.55 -9.22 -27.14
N LEU A 802 -11.87 -9.17 -27.00
CA LEU A 802 -12.72 -10.35 -27.18
C LEU A 802 -13.16 -10.41 -28.67
N GLU A 803 -12.82 -11.49 -29.35
CA GLU A 803 -13.10 -11.65 -30.78
C GLU A 803 -14.36 -12.50 -31.06
N GLY A 804 -15.33 -12.41 -30.16
CA GLY A 804 -16.61 -13.11 -30.29
C GLY A 804 -16.55 -14.57 -29.86
N GLY A 805 -17.71 -15.13 -29.53
CA GLY A 805 -17.88 -16.57 -29.28
C GLY A 805 -18.20 -17.32 -30.58
N GLY A 806 -17.61 -18.50 -30.74
CA GLY A 806 -17.87 -19.41 -31.86
C GLY A 806 -18.00 -20.84 -31.35
N GLN A 807 -18.18 -21.80 -32.25
CA GLN A 807 -18.33 -23.22 -31.89
C GLN A 807 -17.12 -23.76 -31.06
N GLU A 808 -15.97 -23.08 -31.10
CA GLU A 808 -14.76 -23.45 -30.39
C GLU A 808 -14.59 -22.72 -29.03
N GLY A 809 -15.40 -21.72 -28.71
CA GLY A 809 -15.33 -20.93 -27.47
C GLY A 809 -15.15 -19.44 -27.71
N LEU A 810 -14.76 -18.71 -26.66
CA LEU A 810 -14.45 -17.29 -26.71
C LEU A 810 -13.00 -17.09 -27.15
N ALA A 811 -12.81 -16.42 -28.27
CA ALA A 811 -11.49 -16.02 -28.72
C ALA A 811 -11.06 -14.74 -28.00
N VAL A 812 -9.90 -14.79 -27.38
CA VAL A 812 -9.29 -13.66 -26.68
C VAL A 812 -7.93 -13.36 -27.32
N ARG A 813 -7.77 -12.15 -27.84
CA ARG A 813 -6.48 -11.69 -28.35
C ARG A 813 -5.79 -10.83 -27.32
N THR A 814 -4.57 -11.21 -26.93
CA THR A 814 -3.75 -10.42 -26.01
C THR A 814 -3.13 -9.23 -26.74
N LEU A 815 -3.15 -8.09 -26.06
CA LEU A 815 -2.65 -6.82 -26.60
C LEU A 815 -1.49 -6.24 -25.77
N SER A 816 -1.25 -6.77 -24.57
CA SER A 816 -0.21 -6.31 -23.64
C SER A 816 0.38 -7.46 -22.84
N VAL A 817 1.35 -7.15 -22.02
CA VAL A 817 2.06 -8.12 -21.17
C VAL A 817 1.24 -8.61 -19.98
N ASP A 818 0.18 -7.88 -19.63
CA ASP A 818 -0.75 -8.21 -18.54
C ASP A 818 -2.20 -8.27 -19.05
N PRO A 819 -2.55 -9.35 -19.76
CA PRO A 819 -3.87 -9.51 -20.36
C PRO A 819 -4.87 -10.04 -19.34
N ALA A 820 -6.03 -9.40 -19.22
CA ALA A 820 -7.08 -9.85 -18.31
C ALA A 820 -8.48 -9.74 -18.90
N ILE A 821 -9.28 -10.76 -18.65
CA ILE A 821 -10.74 -10.73 -18.82
C ILE A 821 -11.39 -10.86 -17.45
N VAL A 822 -12.54 -10.27 -17.29
CA VAL A 822 -13.30 -10.32 -16.03
C VAL A 822 -14.72 -10.78 -16.25
N CYS A 823 -15.18 -11.66 -15.38
CA CYS A 823 -16.60 -11.92 -15.21
C CYS A 823 -17.21 -10.86 -14.31
N ARG A 824 -18.38 -10.35 -14.67
CA ARG A 824 -19.15 -9.49 -13.78
C ARG A 824 -19.49 -10.24 -12.50
N PHE A 825 -19.79 -9.47 -11.45
CA PHE A 825 -20.12 -10.00 -10.13
C PHE A 825 -20.98 -11.26 -10.18
N VAL A 826 -20.38 -12.33 -9.74
CA VAL A 826 -21.07 -13.59 -9.54
C VAL A 826 -21.26 -13.76 -8.04
N PRO A 827 -22.48 -13.81 -7.53
CA PRO A 827 -22.73 -14.01 -6.12
C PRO A 827 -22.43 -15.48 -5.76
N LEU A 828 -21.17 -15.83 -5.73
CA LEU A 828 -20.67 -17.14 -5.33
C LEU A 828 -20.11 -17.04 -3.91
N ASN A 829 -20.50 -17.97 -3.06
CA ASN A 829 -19.81 -18.20 -1.82
C ASN A 829 -18.59 -19.08 -2.13
N ALA A 830 -17.38 -18.59 -1.86
CA ALA A 830 -16.15 -19.34 -2.14
C ALA A 830 -16.13 -20.69 -1.42
N ARG A 831 -16.78 -20.82 -0.26
CA ARG A 831 -16.91 -22.09 0.48
C ARG A 831 -17.74 -23.16 -0.23
N ASP A 832 -18.53 -22.78 -1.23
CA ASP A 832 -19.34 -23.73 -2.04
C ASP A 832 -18.50 -24.39 -3.14
N PHE A 833 -17.23 -24.03 -3.31
CA PHE A 833 -16.39 -24.43 -4.44
C PHE A 833 -14.96 -24.68 -4.03
N ASP A 834 -14.43 -25.83 -4.39
CA ASP A 834 -13.01 -26.18 -4.17
C ASP A 834 -12.13 -25.78 -5.34
N THR A 835 -12.72 -25.64 -6.52
CA THR A 835 -11.97 -25.41 -7.75
C THR A 835 -12.70 -24.53 -8.75
N VAL A 836 -11.93 -23.75 -9.49
CA VAL A 836 -12.35 -23.10 -10.73
C VAL A 836 -11.64 -23.77 -11.90
N THR A 837 -12.39 -24.36 -12.81
CA THR A 837 -11.82 -25.03 -13.98
C THR A 837 -12.03 -24.18 -15.23
N VAL A 838 -10.95 -23.91 -15.94
CA VAL A 838 -10.98 -23.20 -17.23
C VAL A 838 -10.38 -24.09 -18.30
N ARG A 839 -11.15 -24.32 -19.38
CA ARG A 839 -10.63 -25.03 -20.54
C ARG A 839 -10.14 -24.00 -21.58
N MET A 840 -8.85 -24.03 -21.88
CA MET A 840 -8.22 -23.11 -22.84
C MET A 840 -7.50 -23.87 -23.95
N LYS A 841 -7.44 -23.22 -25.12
CA LYS A 841 -6.56 -23.57 -26.23
C LYS A 841 -5.69 -22.34 -26.53
N ILE A 842 -4.37 -22.50 -26.54
CA ILE A 842 -3.40 -21.43 -26.81
C ILE A 842 -2.82 -21.68 -28.20
#